data_4f3915c8512d27bb11d9f86041ef45f9
#
_entry.id   4f3915c8512d27bb11d9f86041ef45f9
#
_cell.length_a   1.000
_cell.length_b   1.000
_cell.length_c   1.000
_cell.angle_alpha   90.00
_cell.angle_beta   90.00
_cell.angle_gamma   90.00
#
_symmetry.space_group_name_H-M   'P 1'
#
loop_
_entity.id
_entity.type
_entity.pdbx_description
1 polymer ?
#
loop_
_entity_poly.entity_id
_entity_poly.type
_entity_poly.pdbx_seq_one_letter_code
_entity_poly.pdbx_strand_id
1 'polypeptide(L)'
;MGARALGEEEQALKRDVGWYGSFSMGYADVGADVYIALGLVALYAGGRAPLAFLVAAITYVATALAYAELATAYPYAGGAQVYSMKALNDFAGFIAGWAVMLDYTVDIAFFSLASAGYLTYFLPSGLASGQVSVGGVPIALLGLIATVLVMLLLLLNIVGIRTSSFFNEILVAVDLVVESAILILSLGLHFNWNFFMHQVTAGGVNLRLPDIDYIGGLANLPVQNFLVAITLAMSSFIGIESIAQAAEETKKPYRWIPRANKLSIVFVLIFALGLSIAAIGGIGAETLSSPQNLNSPVTAMAVAIPTVGQYLAPIVAFTGFVICYVSTNTGVIGVSRVVFSMGRFQLLPQWFYKVHRVFRTPVRSILIFGTIGGALALTGQLQLVANLYNFGALLSYIMVNISLIVLRNTEQETYRVWKVPGEITIKWQERRVKIPPVGVIGTLSCLVIWLLIIIYHEAGRILGVSWLFVGIVGFYFYRRSQNLSIMSRQSGSEIRPSGYRMNALALIRTPEDPKAVAEALKRSLDPRFDLTLFTVIDPTRITPGPGTVGHYDYLKRLENAEKEDLEEIAGMLQAEGFKCQVRVAVGPLLEVLRGEAESEDNDALILIKRKSVKGDVEKERLDSVYTILSKYPGKLMVVRRVEMGTKRR
;
A
#
# COMPACT_ATOMS: atom_id res chain seq x y z
N MET A 1 33.39 -13.55 6.07
CA MET A 1 31.99 -13.75 5.74
C MET A 1 31.06 -13.59 6.97
N GLY A 2 31.48 -13.90 8.20
CA GLY A 2 30.62 -13.81 9.40
C GLY A 2 30.30 -12.39 9.92
N ALA A 3 31.17 -11.41 9.71
CA ALA A 3 30.96 -10.05 10.22
C ALA A 3 29.98 -9.20 9.38
N ARG A 4 29.75 -9.56 8.10
CA ARG A 4 28.74 -8.90 7.25
C ARG A 4 27.32 -9.36 7.56
N ALA A 5 27.13 -10.64 7.89
CA ALA A 5 25.82 -11.20 8.21
C ALA A 5 25.25 -10.69 9.55
N LEU A 6 26.11 -10.52 10.58
CA LEU A 6 25.70 -9.99 11.87
C LEU A 6 25.34 -8.51 11.84
N GLY A 7 25.93 -7.71 10.94
CA GLY A 7 25.58 -6.30 10.75
C GLY A 7 24.30 -6.08 9.94
N GLU A 8 23.88 -7.05 9.12
CA GLU A 8 22.64 -6.98 8.33
C GLU A 8 21.41 -7.38 9.15
N GLU A 9 21.50 -8.32 10.10
CA GLU A 9 20.41 -8.67 11.01
C GLU A 9 20.10 -7.56 12.03
N GLU A 10 21.10 -6.80 12.49
CA GLU A 10 20.88 -5.66 13.41
C GLU A 10 20.19 -4.46 12.74
N GLN A 11 20.14 -4.39 11.42
CA GLN A 11 19.57 -3.28 10.63
C GLN A 11 18.25 -3.63 9.93
N ALA A 12 17.77 -4.86 10.02
CA ALA A 12 16.49 -5.27 9.43
C ALA A 12 15.31 -4.65 10.21
N LEU A 13 14.34 -4.13 9.47
CA LEU A 13 13.10 -3.63 10.06
C LEU A 13 12.29 -4.80 10.65
N LYS A 14 11.72 -4.60 11.84
CA LYS A 14 10.94 -5.64 12.52
C LYS A 14 9.59 -5.83 11.84
N ARG A 15 9.23 -7.07 11.53
CA ARG A 15 7.93 -7.42 10.93
C ARG A 15 6.84 -7.53 12.00
N ASP A 16 6.21 -6.40 12.34
CA ASP A 16 5.17 -6.33 13.36
C ASP A 16 3.80 -5.86 12.82
N VAL A 17 3.73 -5.34 11.58
CA VAL A 17 2.50 -4.77 11.01
C VAL A 17 1.55 -5.88 10.56
N GLY A 18 0.29 -5.85 11.07
CA GLY A 18 -0.81 -6.73 10.68
C GLY A 18 -1.51 -6.27 9.39
N TRP A 19 -2.54 -7.01 8.95
CA TRP A 19 -3.31 -6.64 7.76
C TRP A 19 -4.06 -5.31 7.94
N TYR A 20 -4.62 -5.08 9.15
CA TYR A 20 -5.32 -3.85 9.47
C TYR A 20 -4.36 -2.68 9.60
N GLY A 21 -3.19 -2.90 10.19
CA GLY A 21 -2.13 -1.89 10.22
C GLY A 21 -1.66 -1.49 8.82
N SER A 22 -1.48 -2.45 7.90
CA SER A 22 -1.16 -2.13 6.51
C SER A 22 -2.28 -1.35 5.81
N PHE A 23 -3.54 -1.71 6.06
CA PHE A 23 -4.71 -0.97 5.56
C PHE A 23 -4.75 0.45 6.13
N SER A 24 -4.59 0.59 7.45
CA SER A 24 -4.63 1.89 8.14
C SER A 24 -3.56 2.84 7.66
N MET A 25 -2.34 2.34 7.36
CA MET A 25 -1.27 3.18 6.83
C MET A 25 -1.63 3.78 5.47
N GLY A 26 -2.17 2.98 4.54
CA GLY A 26 -2.56 3.48 3.22
C GLY A 26 -3.86 4.27 3.24
N TYR A 27 -4.81 3.90 4.10
CA TYR A 27 -6.08 4.63 4.20
C TYR A 27 -5.92 5.97 4.92
N ALA A 28 -5.11 6.06 5.98
CA ALA A 28 -4.91 7.31 6.72
C ALA A 28 -4.37 8.42 5.81
N ASP A 29 -3.49 8.06 4.89
CA ASP A 29 -2.89 8.99 3.94
C ASP A 29 -3.93 9.46 2.91
N VAL A 30 -4.57 8.52 2.20
CA VAL A 30 -5.54 8.81 1.14
C VAL A 30 -6.89 9.32 1.70
N GLY A 31 -7.34 8.80 2.87
CA GLY A 31 -8.61 9.21 3.49
C GLY A 31 -8.60 10.67 3.94
N ALA A 32 -7.50 11.13 4.53
CA ALA A 32 -7.35 12.52 4.93
C ALA A 32 -7.43 13.52 3.78
N ASP A 33 -7.05 13.12 2.58
CA ASP A 33 -7.07 13.97 1.38
C ASP A 33 -8.47 14.42 0.98
N VAL A 34 -9.49 13.58 1.19
CA VAL A 34 -10.88 13.92 0.87
C VAL A 34 -11.36 15.12 1.68
N TYR A 35 -10.91 15.21 2.94
CA TYR A 35 -11.22 16.35 3.81
C TYR A 35 -10.73 17.71 3.25
N ILE A 36 -9.76 17.67 2.34
CA ILE A 36 -9.09 18.88 1.84
C ILE A 36 -9.52 19.20 0.41
N ALA A 37 -9.42 18.21 -0.47
CA ALA A 37 -9.57 18.43 -1.91
C ALA A 37 -10.99 18.81 -2.32
N LEU A 38 -12.01 18.43 -1.54
CA LEU A 38 -13.40 18.65 -1.88
C LEU A 38 -13.73 20.14 -2.15
N GLY A 39 -13.23 21.06 -1.30
CA GLY A 39 -13.40 22.50 -1.47
C GLY A 39 -12.65 23.03 -2.69
N LEU A 40 -11.37 22.62 -2.85
CA LEU A 40 -10.54 23.03 -3.96
C LEU A 40 -11.09 22.55 -5.30
N VAL A 41 -11.53 21.32 -5.40
CA VAL A 41 -12.11 20.75 -6.64
C VAL A 41 -13.42 21.46 -6.99
N ALA A 42 -14.27 21.76 -5.99
CA ALA A 42 -15.51 22.50 -6.20
C ALA A 42 -15.26 23.93 -6.70
N LEU A 43 -14.18 24.58 -6.27
CA LEU A 43 -13.80 25.92 -6.72
C LEU A 43 -13.58 25.98 -8.24
N TYR A 44 -12.96 24.95 -8.83
CA TYR A 44 -12.62 24.91 -10.26
C TYR A 44 -13.66 24.18 -11.11
N ALA A 45 -14.18 23.06 -10.65
CA ALA A 45 -15.17 22.26 -11.39
C ALA A 45 -16.61 22.72 -11.20
N GLY A 46 -16.89 23.53 -10.15
CA GLY A 46 -18.26 23.84 -9.77
C GLY A 46 -19.04 22.57 -9.44
N GLY A 47 -20.29 22.50 -9.88
CA GLY A 47 -21.14 21.33 -9.72
C GLY A 47 -20.63 20.04 -10.37
N ARG A 48 -19.62 20.13 -11.25
CA ARG A 48 -18.97 18.97 -11.89
C ARG A 48 -17.85 18.35 -11.07
N ALA A 49 -17.63 18.78 -9.83
CA ALA A 49 -16.61 18.22 -8.95
C ALA A 49 -16.65 16.68 -8.86
N PRO A 50 -17.81 15.98 -8.72
CA PRO A 50 -17.85 14.53 -8.69
C PRO A 50 -17.30 13.85 -9.95
N LEU A 51 -17.43 14.49 -11.11
CA LEU A 51 -16.86 13.99 -12.37
C LEU A 51 -15.32 14.14 -12.40
N ALA A 52 -14.78 15.21 -11.83
CA ALA A 52 -13.34 15.38 -11.71
C ALA A 52 -12.72 14.31 -10.79
N PHE A 53 -13.36 14.01 -9.65
CA PHE A 53 -12.98 12.90 -8.77
C PHE A 53 -13.07 11.54 -9.49
N LEU A 54 -14.12 11.31 -10.28
CA LEU A 54 -14.29 10.06 -11.03
C LEU A 54 -13.14 9.84 -12.04
N VAL A 55 -12.73 10.90 -12.75
CA VAL A 55 -11.61 10.81 -13.70
C VAL A 55 -10.29 10.54 -12.97
N ALA A 56 -10.02 11.23 -11.87
CA ALA A 56 -8.83 11.01 -11.06
C ALA A 56 -8.80 9.59 -10.44
N ALA A 57 -9.96 9.06 -10.05
CA ALA A 57 -10.11 7.73 -9.48
C ALA A 57 -9.65 6.60 -10.44
N ILE A 58 -9.76 6.78 -11.74
CA ILE A 58 -9.24 5.81 -12.74
C ILE A 58 -7.74 5.64 -12.59
N THR A 59 -7.02 6.76 -12.43
CA THR A 59 -5.57 6.78 -12.23
C THR A 59 -5.19 6.11 -10.90
N TYR A 60 -5.93 6.41 -9.84
CA TYR A 60 -5.73 5.81 -8.53
C TYR A 60 -5.89 4.30 -8.54
N VAL A 61 -7.00 3.79 -9.07
CA VAL A 61 -7.27 2.35 -9.13
C VAL A 61 -6.18 1.62 -9.91
N ALA A 62 -5.79 2.15 -11.07
CA ALA A 62 -4.75 1.54 -11.89
C ALA A 62 -3.42 1.47 -11.13
N THR A 63 -3.01 2.57 -10.52
CA THR A 63 -1.73 2.66 -9.81
C THR A 63 -1.73 1.83 -8.52
N ALA A 64 -2.83 1.84 -7.75
CA ALA A 64 -2.97 1.05 -6.54
C ALA A 64 -2.85 -0.46 -6.82
N LEU A 65 -3.45 -0.93 -7.92
CA LEU A 65 -3.31 -2.32 -8.36
C LEU A 65 -1.87 -2.65 -8.79
N ALA A 66 -1.18 -1.72 -9.46
CA ALA A 66 0.22 -1.91 -9.82
C ALA A 66 1.13 -2.02 -8.58
N TYR A 67 0.94 -1.15 -7.59
CA TYR A 67 1.62 -1.24 -6.30
C TYR A 67 1.34 -2.56 -5.58
N ALA A 68 0.09 -3.02 -5.57
CA ALA A 68 -0.28 -4.29 -4.93
C ALA A 68 0.50 -5.49 -5.51
N GLU A 69 0.67 -5.56 -6.84
CA GLU A 69 1.45 -6.62 -7.48
C GLU A 69 2.95 -6.49 -7.17
N LEU A 70 3.50 -5.29 -7.34
CA LEU A 70 4.94 -5.07 -7.18
C LEU A 70 5.39 -5.19 -5.72
N ALA A 71 4.60 -4.70 -4.76
CA ALA A 71 4.92 -4.81 -3.35
C ALA A 71 4.87 -6.26 -2.83
N THR A 72 4.06 -7.12 -3.44
CA THR A 72 4.08 -8.55 -3.11
C THR A 72 5.26 -9.29 -3.72
N ALA A 73 5.67 -8.90 -4.93
CA ALA A 73 6.82 -9.50 -5.61
C ALA A 73 8.16 -9.02 -5.03
N TYR A 74 8.24 -7.75 -4.63
CA TYR A 74 9.44 -7.10 -4.12
C TYR A 74 9.13 -6.31 -2.83
N PRO A 75 8.96 -6.98 -1.68
CA PRO A 75 8.58 -6.35 -0.42
C PRO A 75 9.78 -5.68 0.27
N TYR A 76 10.35 -4.67 -0.38
CA TYR A 76 11.42 -3.84 0.16
C TYR A 76 10.86 -2.47 0.54
N ALA A 77 11.39 -1.89 1.61
CA ALA A 77 11.12 -0.49 1.95
C ALA A 77 11.62 0.42 0.82
N GLY A 78 10.81 1.43 0.46
CA GLY A 78 11.13 2.38 -0.63
C GLY A 78 10.22 2.30 -1.85
N GLY A 79 9.41 1.24 -2.00
CA GLY A 79 8.33 1.16 -3.01
C GLY A 79 8.77 1.51 -4.43
N ALA A 80 8.30 2.64 -4.96
CA ALA A 80 8.49 3.08 -6.34
C ALA A 80 9.96 3.05 -6.82
N GLN A 81 10.91 3.51 -5.97
CA GLN A 81 12.33 3.51 -6.31
C GLN A 81 12.88 2.11 -6.54
N VAL A 82 12.48 1.16 -5.66
CA VAL A 82 12.93 -0.23 -5.73
C VAL A 82 12.43 -0.89 -7.01
N TYR A 83 11.17 -0.68 -7.34
CA TYR A 83 10.56 -1.25 -8.55
C TYR A 83 11.18 -0.68 -9.81
N SER A 84 11.41 0.63 -9.86
CA SER A 84 11.99 1.32 -11.01
C SER A 84 13.47 0.96 -11.21
N MET A 85 14.21 0.83 -10.12
CA MET A 85 15.61 0.38 -10.13
C MET A 85 15.72 -1.06 -10.65
N LYS A 86 14.84 -1.94 -10.19
CA LYS A 86 14.80 -3.34 -10.63
C LYS A 86 14.34 -3.48 -12.08
N ALA A 87 13.33 -2.73 -12.48
CA ALA A 87 12.76 -2.79 -13.83
C ALA A 87 13.68 -2.19 -14.90
N LEU A 88 14.27 -1.03 -14.61
CA LEU A 88 14.98 -0.22 -15.59
C LEU A 88 16.48 -0.11 -15.26
N ASN A 89 16.84 0.77 -14.35
CA ASN A 89 18.23 1.03 -13.94
C ASN A 89 18.28 1.90 -12.68
N ASP A 90 19.49 2.14 -12.15
CA ASP A 90 19.72 2.91 -10.94
C ASP A 90 19.27 4.39 -11.10
N PHE A 91 19.41 4.98 -12.30
CA PHE A 91 18.95 6.35 -12.56
C PHE A 91 17.42 6.46 -12.51
N ALA A 92 16.70 5.51 -13.10
CA ALA A 92 15.24 5.45 -13.03
C ALA A 92 14.75 5.25 -11.58
N GLY A 93 15.45 4.41 -10.81
CA GLY A 93 15.21 4.25 -9.38
C GLY A 93 15.44 5.54 -8.59
N PHE A 94 16.51 6.28 -8.94
CA PHE A 94 16.77 7.58 -8.35
C PHE A 94 15.65 8.59 -8.65
N ILE A 95 15.22 8.72 -9.91
CA ILE A 95 14.14 9.64 -10.30
C ILE A 95 12.85 9.30 -9.54
N ALA A 96 12.46 8.00 -9.48
CA ALA A 96 11.28 7.58 -8.75
C ALA A 96 11.37 7.91 -7.26
N GLY A 97 12.52 7.61 -6.62
CA GLY A 97 12.74 7.90 -5.20
C GLY A 97 12.79 9.38 -4.90
N TRP A 98 13.45 10.18 -5.76
CA TRP A 98 13.56 11.63 -5.62
C TRP A 98 12.19 12.33 -5.78
N ALA A 99 11.33 11.79 -6.65
CA ALA A 99 9.96 12.23 -6.81
C ALA A 99 9.10 11.91 -5.57
N VAL A 100 9.22 10.71 -5.00
CA VAL A 100 8.55 10.34 -3.74
C VAL A 100 9.07 11.16 -2.57
N MET A 101 10.35 11.53 -2.55
CA MET A 101 10.89 12.42 -1.51
C MET A 101 10.26 13.83 -1.58
N LEU A 102 10.02 14.36 -2.78
CA LEU A 102 9.27 15.62 -2.95
C LEU A 102 7.85 15.45 -2.42
N ASP A 103 7.17 14.40 -2.86
CA ASP A 103 5.82 14.04 -2.48
C ASP A 103 5.65 14.08 -0.95
N TYR A 104 6.35 13.23 -0.20
CA TYR A 104 6.28 13.22 1.26
C TYR A 104 6.76 14.50 1.96
N THR A 105 7.70 15.23 1.37
CA THR A 105 8.15 16.51 1.95
C THR A 105 7.04 17.55 1.84
N VAL A 106 6.31 17.54 0.74
CA VAL A 106 5.18 18.43 0.51
C VAL A 106 3.95 17.99 1.27
N ASP A 107 3.76 16.68 1.42
CA ASP A 107 2.74 16.03 2.23
C ASP A 107 2.73 16.58 3.68
N ILE A 108 3.91 16.75 4.28
CA ILE A 108 4.08 17.36 5.60
C ILE A 108 3.44 18.76 5.64
N ALA A 109 3.64 19.58 4.61
CA ALA A 109 3.06 20.92 4.53
C ALA A 109 1.54 20.87 4.26
N PHE A 110 1.12 20.02 3.33
CA PHE A 110 -0.25 19.91 2.86
C PHE A 110 -1.20 19.52 3.99
N PHE A 111 -0.90 18.42 4.67
CA PHE A 111 -1.74 17.95 5.76
C PHE A 111 -1.62 18.79 7.03
N SER A 112 -0.47 19.39 7.31
CA SER A 112 -0.37 20.31 8.45
C SER A 112 -1.21 21.58 8.25
N LEU A 113 -1.27 22.12 7.03
CA LEU A 113 -2.15 23.25 6.70
C LEU A 113 -3.62 22.85 6.80
N ALA A 114 -3.99 21.67 6.31
CA ALA A 114 -5.34 21.16 6.45
C ALA A 114 -5.74 20.94 7.90
N SER A 115 -4.85 20.31 8.69
CA SER A 115 -5.04 20.10 10.13
C SER A 115 -5.26 21.45 10.84
N ALA A 116 -4.42 22.44 10.53
CA ALA A 116 -4.61 23.80 11.06
C ALA A 116 -5.95 24.40 10.62
N GLY A 117 -6.39 24.16 9.36
CA GLY A 117 -7.68 24.60 8.85
C GLY A 117 -8.86 24.05 9.66
N TYR A 118 -8.88 22.76 9.93
CA TYR A 118 -9.91 22.13 10.77
C TYR A 118 -9.84 22.59 12.24
N LEU A 119 -8.65 22.85 12.76
CA LEU A 119 -8.47 23.36 14.11
C LEU A 119 -9.08 24.76 14.28
N THR A 120 -9.12 25.58 13.22
CA THR A 120 -9.71 26.92 13.30
C THR A 120 -11.19 26.92 13.65
N TYR A 121 -11.92 25.80 13.46
CA TYR A 121 -13.30 25.64 13.90
C TYR A 121 -13.48 25.90 15.42
N PHE A 122 -12.46 25.55 16.22
CA PHE A 122 -12.46 25.70 17.67
C PHE A 122 -11.85 27.02 18.16
N LEU A 123 -11.32 27.82 17.22
CA LEU A 123 -10.67 29.08 17.54
C LEU A 123 -11.62 30.27 17.31
N PRO A 124 -11.40 31.44 17.96
CA PRO A 124 -12.20 32.64 17.72
C PRO A 124 -12.24 33.01 16.23
N SER A 125 -13.42 33.46 15.77
CA SER A 125 -13.63 33.95 14.42
C SER A 125 -12.65 35.09 14.08
N GLY A 126 -11.95 34.97 12.95
CA GLY A 126 -10.94 35.93 12.51
C GLY A 126 -9.49 35.45 12.63
N LEU A 127 -9.22 34.40 13.41
CA LEU A 127 -7.88 33.78 13.46
C LEU A 127 -7.53 33.05 12.15
N ALA A 128 -8.50 32.43 11.48
CA ALA A 128 -8.27 31.72 10.21
C ALA A 128 -7.77 32.61 9.07
N SER A 129 -8.20 33.88 9.05
CA SER A 129 -7.80 34.89 8.04
C SER A 129 -6.76 35.89 8.58
N GLY A 130 -6.31 35.71 9.83
CA GLY A 130 -5.34 36.58 10.48
C GLY A 130 -3.97 36.49 9.82
N GLN A 131 -3.26 37.64 9.80
CA GLN A 131 -1.85 37.71 9.41
C GLN A 131 -1.04 38.27 10.57
N VAL A 132 0.15 37.71 10.78
CA VAL A 132 1.11 38.18 11.76
C VAL A 132 2.33 38.67 11.03
N SER A 133 2.79 39.90 11.30
CA SER A 133 4.01 40.42 10.72
C SER A 133 5.21 39.94 11.53
N VAL A 134 6.07 39.13 10.92
CA VAL A 134 7.31 38.67 11.50
C VAL A 134 8.47 39.26 10.68
N GLY A 135 9.24 40.15 11.32
CA GLY A 135 10.35 40.83 10.62
C GLY A 135 9.93 41.68 9.42
N GLY A 136 8.69 42.19 9.37
CA GLY A 136 8.15 42.99 8.28
C GLY A 136 7.51 42.16 7.14
N VAL A 137 7.54 40.82 7.24
CA VAL A 137 6.89 39.91 6.27
C VAL A 137 5.54 39.48 6.83
N PRO A 138 4.42 39.66 6.10
CA PRO A 138 3.12 39.17 6.53
C PRO A 138 3.07 37.65 6.36
N ILE A 139 2.86 36.93 7.45
CA ILE A 139 2.72 35.46 7.47
C ILE A 139 1.27 35.14 7.84
N ALA A 140 0.64 34.27 7.07
CA ALA A 140 -0.70 33.77 7.38
C ALA A 140 -0.67 33.01 8.74
N LEU A 141 -1.59 33.33 9.64
CA LEU A 141 -1.67 32.67 10.95
C LEU A 141 -1.89 31.16 10.82
N LEU A 142 -2.64 30.74 9.79
CA LEU A 142 -2.84 29.33 9.43
C LEU A 142 -1.48 28.62 9.18
N GLY A 143 -0.58 29.24 8.41
CA GLY A 143 0.76 28.70 8.14
C GLY A 143 1.62 28.62 9.40
N LEU A 144 1.48 29.58 10.33
CA LEU A 144 2.16 29.56 11.61
C LEU A 144 1.70 28.39 12.48
N ILE A 145 0.38 28.18 12.59
CA ILE A 145 -0.20 27.05 13.34
C ILE A 145 0.28 25.73 12.74
N ALA A 146 0.19 25.59 11.40
CA ALA A 146 0.65 24.40 10.68
C ALA A 146 2.13 24.10 10.98
N THR A 147 3.00 25.13 10.93
CA THR A 147 4.42 24.96 11.23
C THR A 147 4.68 24.52 12.67
N VAL A 148 3.94 25.06 13.63
CA VAL A 148 4.04 24.61 15.05
C VAL A 148 3.65 23.14 15.17
N LEU A 149 2.58 22.70 14.48
CA LEU A 149 2.15 21.30 14.44
C LEU A 149 3.25 20.41 13.85
N VAL A 150 3.88 20.83 12.75
CA VAL A 150 5.02 20.11 12.16
C VAL A 150 6.17 20.00 13.15
N MET A 151 6.56 21.08 13.80
CA MET A 151 7.68 21.06 14.78
C MET A 151 7.43 20.08 15.92
N LEU A 152 6.20 20.01 16.43
CA LEU A 152 5.82 19.04 17.45
C LEU A 152 5.96 17.59 16.94
N LEU A 153 5.57 17.33 15.68
CA LEU A 153 5.73 16.01 15.08
C LEU A 153 7.20 15.65 14.83
N LEU A 154 8.03 16.60 14.42
CA LEU A 154 9.46 16.33 14.26
C LEU A 154 10.10 15.91 15.57
N LEU A 155 9.78 16.59 16.68
CA LEU A 155 10.26 16.22 18.01
C LEU A 155 9.80 14.81 18.39
N LEU A 156 8.53 14.48 18.17
CA LEU A 156 7.97 13.15 18.44
C LEU A 156 8.67 12.05 17.62
N ASN A 157 8.91 12.29 16.33
CA ASN A 157 9.56 11.32 15.46
C ASN A 157 11.06 11.13 15.75
N ILE A 158 11.73 12.15 16.26
CA ILE A 158 13.12 12.04 16.73
C ILE A 158 13.21 11.11 17.93
N VAL A 159 12.32 11.28 18.93
CA VAL A 159 12.33 10.50 20.19
C VAL A 159 11.95 9.03 19.94
N GLY A 160 11.07 8.73 18.99
CA GLY A 160 10.79 7.34 18.59
C GLY A 160 9.35 7.04 18.20
N ILE A 161 9.21 6.14 17.25
CA ILE A 161 7.97 5.85 16.48
C ILE A 161 7.12 4.70 17.09
N ARG A 162 7.55 4.07 18.18
CA ARG A 162 6.94 2.82 18.70
C ARG A 162 5.44 2.87 18.99
N THR A 163 4.87 4.05 19.18
CA THR A 163 3.45 4.24 19.54
C THR A 163 2.56 4.50 18.31
N SER A 164 3.14 4.77 17.14
CA SER A 164 2.47 5.32 15.98
C SER A 164 1.46 4.37 15.30
N SER A 165 1.79 3.07 15.15
CA SER A 165 0.95 2.13 14.38
C SER A 165 -0.41 1.87 15.04
N PHE A 166 -0.43 1.66 16.36
CA PHE A 166 -1.68 1.41 17.10
C PHE A 166 -2.60 2.64 17.14
N PHE A 167 -2.02 3.84 17.28
CA PHE A 167 -2.80 5.08 17.17
C PHE A 167 -3.41 5.26 15.78
N ASN A 168 -2.65 5.01 14.72
CA ASN A 168 -3.17 5.06 13.36
C ASN A 168 -4.35 4.11 13.17
N GLU A 169 -4.27 2.89 13.69
CA GLU A 169 -5.33 1.90 13.58
C GLU A 169 -6.63 2.36 14.25
N ILE A 170 -6.54 2.94 15.45
CA ILE A 170 -7.72 3.47 16.17
C ILE A 170 -8.29 4.69 15.44
N LEU A 171 -7.42 5.62 15.02
CA LEU A 171 -7.87 6.86 14.41
C LEU A 171 -8.52 6.63 13.05
N VAL A 172 -7.99 5.71 12.25
CA VAL A 172 -8.62 5.29 11.00
C VAL A 172 -9.98 4.62 11.25
N ALA A 173 -10.11 3.81 12.31
CA ALA A 173 -11.41 3.24 12.65
C ALA A 173 -12.44 4.32 13.02
N VAL A 174 -12.04 5.32 13.80
CA VAL A 174 -12.90 6.46 14.17
C VAL A 174 -13.27 7.28 12.92
N ASP A 175 -12.29 7.56 12.07
CA ASP A 175 -12.49 8.32 10.83
C ASP A 175 -13.48 7.63 9.89
N LEU A 176 -13.32 6.33 9.64
CA LEU A 176 -14.27 5.53 8.85
C LEU A 176 -15.70 5.60 9.38
N VAL A 177 -15.87 5.61 10.71
CA VAL A 177 -17.20 5.75 11.33
C VAL A 177 -17.76 7.15 11.10
N VAL A 178 -16.94 8.18 11.29
CA VAL A 178 -17.36 9.60 11.12
C VAL A 178 -17.66 9.88 9.66
N GLU A 179 -16.80 9.47 8.71
CA GLU A 179 -17.06 9.64 7.27
C GLU A 179 -18.33 8.89 6.82
N SER A 180 -18.52 7.65 7.31
CA SER A 180 -19.75 6.90 7.03
C SER A 180 -20.98 7.63 7.57
N ALA A 181 -20.90 8.18 8.78
CA ALA A 181 -22.00 8.92 9.38
C ALA A 181 -22.31 10.19 8.57
N ILE A 182 -21.30 10.98 8.19
CA ILE A 182 -21.48 12.17 7.36
C ILE A 182 -22.12 11.81 6.03
N LEU A 183 -21.60 10.79 5.35
CA LEU A 183 -22.08 10.35 4.04
C LEU A 183 -23.54 9.91 4.11
N ILE A 184 -23.88 9.03 5.06
CA ILE A 184 -25.24 8.49 5.22
C ILE A 184 -26.22 9.60 5.61
N LEU A 185 -25.86 10.44 6.58
CA LEU A 185 -26.73 11.52 7.05
C LEU A 185 -26.90 12.62 5.99
N SER A 186 -25.83 12.99 5.27
CA SER A 186 -25.92 13.96 4.19
C SER A 186 -26.82 13.47 3.05
N LEU A 187 -26.64 12.21 2.61
CA LEU A 187 -27.47 11.62 1.57
C LEU A 187 -28.91 11.39 2.01
N GLY A 188 -29.13 11.00 3.27
CA GLY A 188 -30.47 10.69 3.78
C GLY A 188 -31.30 11.90 4.19
N LEU A 189 -30.70 12.96 4.74
CA LEU A 189 -31.40 14.08 5.35
C LEU A 189 -31.28 15.40 4.59
N HIS A 190 -30.24 15.58 3.79
CA HIS A 190 -29.95 16.88 3.18
C HIS A 190 -29.82 16.84 1.66
N PHE A 191 -29.56 15.69 1.06
CA PHE A 191 -29.35 15.53 -0.38
C PHE A 191 -30.62 15.79 -1.17
N ASN A 192 -30.52 16.62 -2.23
CA ASN A 192 -31.62 16.88 -3.16
C ASN A 192 -31.18 16.55 -4.59
N TRP A 193 -31.82 15.55 -5.20
CA TRP A 193 -31.52 15.10 -6.54
C TRP A 193 -31.67 16.17 -7.63
N ASN A 194 -32.74 16.96 -7.54
CA ASN A 194 -32.98 18.02 -8.52
C ASN A 194 -31.95 19.14 -8.41
N PHE A 195 -31.57 19.49 -7.18
CA PHE A 195 -30.50 20.46 -6.93
C PHE A 195 -29.17 19.94 -7.45
N PHE A 196 -28.82 18.69 -7.16
CA PHE A 196 -27.59 18.03 -7.68
C PHE A 196 -27.53 18.08 -9.21
N MET A 197 -28.63 17.64 -9.89
CA MET A 197 -28.66 17.63 -11.35
C MET A 197 -28.55 19.05 -11.94
N HIS A 198 -29.21 20.04 -11.30
CA HIS A 198 -29.07 21.44 -11.68
C HIS A 198 -27.62 21.92 -11.56
N GLN A 199 -26.92 21.62 -10.45
CA GLN A 199 -25.53 21.98 -10.24
C GLN A 199 -24.59 21.36 -11.32
N VAL A 200 -24.77 20.08 -11.65
CA VAL A 200 -23.97 19.36 -12.66
C VAL A 200 -24.21 19.90 -14.07
N THR A 201 -25.48 20.23 -14.39
CA THR A 201 -25.87 20.68 -15.75
C THR A 201 -25.71 22.18 -15.96
N ALA A 202 -25.66 22.98 -14.91
CA ALA A 202 -25.51 24.46 -14.99
C ALA A 202 -24.22 24.91 -15.69
N GLY A 203 -23.34 23.98 -15.99
CA GLY A 203 -22.05 24.27 -16.65
C GLY A 203 -20.89 24.33 -15.64
N GLY A 204 -19.67 24.46 -16.18
CA GLY A 204 -18.48 24.63 -15.35
C GLY A 204 -18.25 26.10 -15.02
N VAL A 205 -17.26 26.36 -14.16
CA VAL A 205 -16.87 27.69 -13.73
C VAL A 205 -16.32 28.50 -14.93
N ASN A 206 -17.01 29.57 -15.29
CA ASN A 206 -16.62 30.43 -16.41
C ASN A 206 -15.92 31.72 -15.91
N LEU A 207 -14.97 31.56 -15.02
CA LEU A 207 -14.19 32.65 -14.44
C LEU A 207 -12.70 32.30 -14.52
N ARG A 208 -11.85 33.29 -14.75
CA ARG A 208 -10.40 33.12 -14.57
C ARG A 208 -10.08 33.19 -13.10
N LEU A 209 -9.52 32.11 -12.60
CA LEU A 209 -9.05 32.01 -11.22
C LEU A 209 -7.57 32.38 -11.15
N PRO A 210 -7.09 32.90 -10.02
CA PRO A 210 -5.68 33.23 -9.84
C PRO A 210 -4.79 31.98 -9.91
N ASP A 211 -3.51 32.18 -10.13
CA ASP A 211 -2.45 31.14 -10.11
C ASP A 211 -2.60 30.02 -11.17
N ILE A 212 -3.38 30.27 -12.24
CA ILE A 212 -3.57 29.35 -13.35
C ILE A 212 -3.12 29.99 -14.67
N ASP A 213 -2.26 29.27 -15.39
CA ASP A 213 -1.81 29.64 -16.73
C ASP A 213 -2.84 29.18 -17.78
N TYR A 214 -3.80 30.04 -18.10
CA TYR A 214 -4.80 29.74 -19.11
C TYR A 214 -4.24 29.83 -20.52
N ILE A 215 -4.49 28.80 -21.32
CA ILE A 215 -4.02 28.76 -22.71
C ILE A 215 -5.06 29.41 -23.64
N GLY A 216 -4.67 30.48 -24.31
CA GLY A 216 -5.52 31.11 -25.30
C GLY A 216 -5.76 30.19 -26.51
N GLY A 217 -7.04 30.08 -26.93
CA GLY A 217 -7.39 29.34 -28.16
C GLY A 217 -7.47 27.83 -28.05
N LEU A 218 -7.08 27.22 -26.92
CA LEU A 218 -7.10 25.76 -26.77
C LEU A 218 -8.51 25.23 -26.43
N ALA A 219 -9.16 25.85 -25.47
CA ALA A 219 -10.51 25.49 -25.01
C ALA A 219 -11.18 26.67 -24.27
N ASN A 220 -12.49 26.59 -24.04
CA ASN A 220 -13.20 27.58 -23.22
C ASN A 220 -12.83 27.45 -21.74
N LEU A 221 -13.04 28.52 -20.96
CA LEU A 221 -12.68 28.56 -19.53
C LEU A 221 -13.27 27.41 -18.71
N PRO A 222 -14.56 27.02 -18.86
CA PRO A 222 -15.12 25.91 -18.11
C PRO A 222 -14.39 24.57 -18.34
N VAL A 223 -13.89 24.31 -19.55
CA VAL A 223 -13.12 23.09 -19.85
C VAL A 223 -11.74 23.17 -19.21
N GLN A 224 -11.06 24.31 -19.32
CA GLN A 224 -9.74 24.47 -18.70
C GLN A 224 -9.82 24.36 -17.17
N ASN A 225 -10.81 25.01 -16.55
CA ASN A 225 -11.07 24.89 -15.12
C ASN A 225 -11.38 23.45 -14.70
N PHE A 226 -12.12 22.69 -15.52
CA PHE A 226 -12.38 21.29 -15.25
C PHE A 226 -11.10 20.44 -15.34
N LEU A 227 -10.21 20.70 -16.28
CA LEU A 227 -8.91 20.03 -16.36
C LEU A 227 -8.03 20.33 -15.13
N VAL A 228 -8.05 21.58 -14.67
CA VAL A 228 -7.38 21.99 -13.42
C VAL A 228 -8.02 21.27 -12.22
N ALA A 229 -9.35 21.16 -12.19
CA ALA A 229 -10.03 20.43 -11.12
C ALA A 229 -9.64 18.94 -11.06
N ILE A 230 -9.38 18.30 -12.21
CA ILE A 230 -8.88 16.91 -12.25
C ILE A 230 -7.48 16.82 -11.61
N THR A 231 -6.60 17.80 -11.86
CA THR A 231 -5.27 17.79 -11.22
C THR A 231 -5.37 17.93 -9.71
N LEU A 232 -6.30 18.75 -9.21
CA LEU A 232 -6.54 18.93 -7.77
C LEU A 232 -7.30 17.74 -7.17
N ALA A 233 -8.23 17.12 -7.90
CA ALA A 233 -8.90 15.90 -7.45
C ALA A 233 -7.92 14.73 -7.28
N MET A 234 -6.79 14.74 -8.02
CA MET A 234 -5.78 13.70 -7.89
C MET A 234 -5.13 13.70 -6.51
N SER A 235 -5.04 14.84 -5.80
CA SER A 235 -4.53 14.85 -4.43
C SER A 235 -5.34 13.96 -3.47
N SER A 236 -6.64 13.77 -3.72
CA SER A 236 -7.47 12.84 -2.93
C SER A 236 -7.19 11.35 -3.20
N PHE A 237 -6.21 11.02 -4.00
CA PHE A 237 -5.89 9.66 -4.41
C PHE A 237 -4.39 9.34 -4.33
N ILE A 238 -3.63 10.16 -3.62
CA ILE A 238 -2.21 9.95 -3.31
C ILE A 238 -2.11 9.30 -1.92
N GLY A 239 -1.08 8.50 -1.66
CA GLY A 239 -0.83 7.87 -0.36
C GLY A 239 -0.89 6.34 -0.38
N ILE A 240 -1.37 5.70 -1.47
CA ILE A 240 -1.42 4.23 -1.58
C ILE A 240 -0.03 3.58 -1.53
N GLU A 241 1.02 4.31 -1.86
CA GLU A 241 2.41 3.91 -1.77
C GLU A 241 2.85 3.63 -0.34
N SER A 242 2.22 4.22 0.67
CA SER A 242 2.51 4.00 2.09
C SER A 242 2.37 2.53 2.48
N ILE A 243 1.40 1.79 1.89
CA ILE A 243 1.27 0.33 2.05
C ILE A 243 2.51 -0.40 1.49
N ALA A 244 2.99 0.03 0.34
CA ALA A 244 4.16 -0.59 -0.31
C ALA A 244 5.45 -0.27 0.43
N GLN A 245 5.58 0.91 1.02
CA GLN A 245 6.75 1.29 1.82
C GLN A 245 6.81 0.53 3.15
N ALA A 246 5.66 0.19 3.74
CA ALA A 246 5.55 -0.64 4.92
C ALA A 246 5.69 -2.16 4.63
N ALA A 247 5.91 -2.55 3.38
CA ALA A 247 5.95 -3.96 2.97
C ALA A 247 7.01 -4.78 3.71
N GLU A 248 8.17 -4.18 4.00
CA GLU A 248 9.27 -4.85 4.73
C GLU A 248 8.89 -5.11 6.21
N GLU A 249 8.03 -4.27 6.80
CA GLU A 249 7.55 -4.38 8.18
C GLU A 249 6.28 -5.22 8.30
N THR A 250 5.64 -5.56 7.19
CA THR A 250 4.41 -6.37 7.16
C THR A 250 4.73 -7.84 7.42
N LYS A 251 4.04 -8.48 8.39
CA LYS A 251 4.28 -9.89 8.77
C LYS A 251 4.09 -10.88 7.61
N LYS A 252 3.01 -10.71 6.84
CA LYS A 252 2.68 -11.57 5.68
C LYS A 252 2.40 -10.70 4.45
N PRO A 253 3.44 -10.05 3.84
CA PRO A 253 3.25 -9.04 2.80
C PRO A 253 2.47 -9.56 1.58
N TYR A 254 2.73 -10.80 1.15
CA TYR A 254 2.07 -11.46 0.02
C TYR A 254 0.56 -11.63 0.19
N ARG A 255 0.04 -11.73 1.43
CA ARG A 255 -1.38 -11.92 1.73
C ARG A 255 -2.05 -10.61 2.13
N TRP A 256 -1.37 -9.82 2.94
CA TRP A 256 -1.99 -8.66 3.58
C TRP A 256 -1.92 -7.40 2.71
N ILE A 257 -0.83 -7.19 1.95
CA ILE A 257 -0.72 -6.04 1.06
C ILE A 257 -1.83 -6.02 -0.01
N PRO A 258 -2.11 -7.11 -0.78
CA PRO A 258 -3.19 -7.08 -1.75
C PRO A 258 -4.57 -6.89 -1.11
N ARG A 259 -4.76 -7.41 0.12
CA ARG A 259 -6.01 -7.21 0.86
C ARG A 259 -6.17 -5.77 1.32
N ALA A 260 -5.12 -5.17 1.90
CA ALA A 260 -5.08 -3.78 2.32
C ALA A 260 -5.36 -2.84 1.14
N ASN A 261 -4.62 -3.01 0.02
CA ASN A 261 -4.83 -2.20 -1.18
C ASN A 261 -6.26 -2.28 -1.73
N LYS A 262 -6.83 -3.49 -1.84
CA LYS A 262 -8.21 -3.64 -2.34
C LYS A 262 -9.24 -2.95 -1.44
N LEU A 263 -9.08 -3.09 -0.12
CA LEU A 263 -9.96 -2.42 0.84
C LEU A 263 -9.79 -0.90 0.78
N SER A 264 -8.56 -0.40 0.71
CA SER A 264 -8.30 1.03 0.54
C SER A 264 -8.93 1.57 -0.75
N ILE A 265 -8.79 0.87 -1.88
CA ILE A 265 -9.45 1.27 -3.13
C ILE A 265 -10.97 1.41 -2.93
N VAL A 266 -11.61 0.41 -2.32
CA VAL A 266 -13.08 0.42 -2.15
C VAL A 266 -13.53 1.56 -1.23
N PHE A 267 -12.92 1.71 -0.07
CA PHE A 267 -13.32 2.75 0.88
C PHE A 267 -13.03 4.16 0.35
N VAL A 268 -11.86 4.37 -0.23
CA VAL A 268 -11.48 5.67 -0.82
C VAL A 268 -12.45 6.06 -1.94
N LEU A 269 -12.82 5.14 -2.83
CA LEU A 269 -13.80 5.42 -3.88
C LEU A 269 -15.18 5.75 -3.30
N ILE A 270 -15.64 5.01 -2.29
CA ILE A 270 -16.92 5.26 -1.64
C ILE A 270 -16.94 6.66 -1.03
N PHE A 271 -15.90 7.03 -0.29
CA PHE A 271 -15.88 8.32 0.40
C PHE A 271 -15.57 9.48 -0.56
N ALA A 272 -14.56 9.39 -1.43
CA ALA A 272 -14.22 10.46 -2.35
C ALA A 272 -15.38 10.79 -3.31
N LEU A 273 -15.98 9.78 -3.93
CA LEU A 273 -17.12 9.97 -4.83
C LEU A 273 -18.41 10.26 -4.06
N GLY A 274 -18.67 9.51 -2.98
CA GLY A 274 -19.88 9.65 -2.18
C GLY A 274 -19.97 11.01 -1.51
N LEU A 275 -18.92 11.48 -0.83
CA LEU A 275 -18.90 12.80 -0.19
C LEU A 275 -18.96 13.93 -1.23
N SER A 276 -18.29 13.78 -2.39
CA SER A 276 -18.38 14.79 -3.44
C SER A 276 -19.81 14.93 -4.01
N ILE A 277 -20.50 13.80 -4.22
CA ILE A 277 -21.91 13.79 -4.64
C ILE A 277 -22.80 14.40 -3.56
N ALA A 278 -22.63 13.94 -2.30
CA ALA A 278 -23.42 14.42 -1.16
C ALA A 278 -23.22 15.93 -0.91
N ALA A 279 -21.99 16.42 -1.05
CA ALA A 279 -21.66 17.83 -0.90
C ALA A 279 -22.31 18.71 -1.97
N ILE A 280 -22.15 18.34 -3.24
CA ILE A 280 -22.74 19.11 -4.36
C ILE A 280 -24.27 19.05 -4.31
N GLY A 281 -24.87 17.91 -3.97
CA GLY A 281 -26.31 17.76 -3.89
C GLY A 281 -26.96 18.30 -2.60
N GLY A 282 -26.15 18.51 -1.56
CA GLY A 282 -26.60 19.10 -0.29
C GLY A 282 -26.41 20.62 -0.24
N ILE A 283 -25.16 21.06 -0.24
CA ILE A 283 -24.85 22.49 -0.02
C ILE A 283 -24.40 23.25 -1.28
N GLY A 284 -24.11 22.53 -2.36
CA GLY A 284 -23.69 23.11 -3.63
C GLY A 284 -22.21 23.56 -3.69
N ALA A 285 -21.74 23.77 -4.90
CA ALA A 285 -20.33 24.10 -5.16
C ALA A 285 -19.93 25.47 -4.62
N GLU A 286 -20.79 26.46 -4.71
CA GLU A 286 -20.52 27.84 -4.26
C GLU A 286 -20.28 27.90 -2.74
N THR A 287 -21.10 27.20 -1.96
CA THR A 287 -20.91 27.11 -0.51
C THR A 287 -19.60 26.40 -0.14
N LEU A 288 -19.27 25.28 -0.84
CA LEU A 288 -18.05 24.53 -0.60
C LEU A 288 -16.78 25.35 -0.91
N SER A 289 -16.81 26.10 -2.01
CA SER A 289 -15.66 26.89 -2.48
C SER A 289 -15.55 28.26 -1.82
N SER A 290 -16.46 28.60 -0.91
CA SER A 290 -16.39 29.89 -0.18
C SER A 290 -15.10 29.96 0.66
N PRO A 291 -14.48 31.15 0.81
CA PRO A 291 -13.23 31.30 1.58
C PRO A 291 -13.31 30.78 3.02
N GLN A 292 -14.49 30.76 3.61
CA GLN A 292 -14.73 30.29 4.97
C GLN A 292 -14.70 28.76 5.07
N ASN A 293 -15.16 28.06 4.01
CA ASN A 293 -15.34 26.61 4.00
C ASN A 293 -14.22 25.87 3.25
N LEU A 294 -13.41 26.60 2.47
CA LEU A 294 -12.40 26.04 1.58
C LEU A 294 -11.40 25.13 2.32
N ASN A 295 -11.00 25.50 3.55
CA ASN A 295 -10.03 24.77 4.36
C ASN A 295 -10.66 23.71 5.27
N SER A 296 -12.01 23.63 5.34
CA SER A 296 -12.74 22.63 6.14
C SER A 296 -14.09 22.25 5.50
N PRO A 297 -14.10 21.80 4.23
CA PRO A 297 -15.31 21.59 3.45
C PRO A 297 -16.24 20.52 4.05
N VAL A 298 -15.68 19.46 4.67
CA VAL A 298 -16.48 18.39 5.28
C VAL A 298 -17.17 18.88 6.56
N THR A 299 -16.55 19.81 7.31
CA THR A 299 -17.25 20.47 8.43
C THR A 299 -18.41 21.32 7.94
N ALA A 300 -18.26 22.04 6.83
CA ALA A 300 -19.36 22.81 6.23
C ALA A 300 -20.53 21.91 5.83
N MET A 301 -20.25 20.72 5.26
CA MET A 301 -21.28 19.71 4.99
C MET A 301 -21.98 19.29 6.29
N ALA A 302 -21.23 19.00 7.34
CA ALA A 302 -21.79 18.56 8.62
C ALA A 302 -22.70 19.64 9.23
N VAL A 303 -22.28 20.90 9.25
CA VAL A 303 -23.08 22.04 9.75
C VAL A 303 -24.43 22.14 9.05
N ALA A 304 -24.48 21.87 7.74
CA ALA A 304 -25.68 22.01 6.92
C ALA A 304 -26.70 20.88 7.12
N ILE A 305 -26.34 19.76 7.77
CA ILE A 305 -27.28 18.65 7.99
C ILE A 305 -28.36 19.07 9.00
N PRO A 306 -29.65 19.01 8.63
CA PRO A 306 -30.74 19.40 9.54
C PRO A 306 -30.71 18.59 10.84
N THR A 307 -31.09 19.21 11.93
CA THR A 307 -31.24 18.65 13.29
C THR A 307 -30.01 18.13 13.99
N VAL A 308 -29.13 17.45 13.27
CA VAL A 308 -27.92 16.80 13.87
C VAL A 308 -26.62 17.57 13.61
N GLY A 309 -26.63 18.52 12.68
CA GLY A 309 -25.42 19.21 12.21
C GLY A 309 -24.65 19.92 13.32
N GLN A 310 -25.33 20.58 14.26
CA GLN A 310 -24.71 21.27 15.40
C GLN A 310 -23.92 20.35 16.32
N TYR A 311 -24.30 19.06 16.42
CA TYR A 311 -23.59 18.05 17.21
C TYR A 311 -22.51 17.34 16.42
N LEU A 312 -22.76 17.17 15.11
CA LEU A 312 -21.85 16.44 14.22
C LEU A 312 -20.65 17.31 13.79
N ALA A 313 -20.86 18.59 13.55
CA ALA A 313 -19.81 19.50 13.06
C ALA A 313 -18.57 19.57 13.95
N PRO A 314 -18.65 19.70 15.29
CA PRO A 314 -17.45 19.68 16.15
C PRO A 314 -16.74 18.33 16.12
N ILE A 315 -17.48 17.22 16.00
CA ILE A 315 -16.89 15.87 15.88
C ILE A 315 -16.11 15.77 14.56
N VAL A 316 -16.70 16.22 13.47
CA VAL A 316 -16.09 16.23 12.13
C VAL A 316 -14.87 17.14 12.09
N ALA A 317 -14.96 18.34 12.65
CA ALA A 317 -13.83 19.25 12.73
C ALA A 317 -12.68 18.67 13.55
N PHE A 318 -12.97 18.02 14.66
CA PHE A 318 -11.96 17.35 15.48
C PHE A 318 -11.35 16.13 14.74
N THR A 319 -12.18 15.29 14.10
CA THR A 319 -11.70 14.15 13.33
C THR A 319 -10.85 14.61 12.14
N GLY A 320 -11.29 15.63 11.40
CA GLY A 320 -10.52 16.22 10.29
C GLY A 320 -9.17 16.79 10.75
N PHE A 321 -9.15 17.49 11.89
CA PHE A 321 -7.91 17.95 12.51
C PHE A 321 -6.97 16.78 12.80
N VAL A 322 -7.48 15.73 13.45
CA VAL A 322 -6.66 14.59 13.91
C VAL A 322 -6.17 13.75 12.74
N ILE A 323 -7.05 13.43 11.76
CA ILE A 323 -6.64 12.58 10.64
C ILE A 323 -5.61 13.28 9.76
N CYS A 324 -5.77 14.56 9.47
CA CYS A 324 -4.77 15.34 8.75
C CYS A 324 -3.45 15.44 9.54
N TYR A 325 -3.51 15.56 10.88
CA TYR A 325 -2.30 15.56 11.69
C TYR A 325 -1.56 14.23 11.70
N VAL A 326 -2.29 13.12 11.67
CA VAL A 326 -1.73 11.77 11.51
C VAL A 326 -1.11 11.61 10.14
N SER A 327 -1.75 12.11 9.07
CA SER A 327 -1.18 12.08 7.72
C SER A 327 0.09 12.91 7.60
N THR A 328 0.15 14.08 8.25
CA THR A 328 1.42 14.84 8.38
C THR A 328 2.54 13.95 8.97
N ASN A 329 2.21 13.12 9.98
CA ASN A 329 3.15 12.18 10.56
C ASN A 329 3.57 11.08 9.59
N THR A 330 2.64 10.60 8.74
CA THR A 330 2.94 9.63 7.68
C THR A 330 3.94 10.20 6.69
N GLY A 331 3.83 11.47 6.31
CA GLY A 331 4.80 12.18 5.48
C GLY A 331 6.21 12.20 6.09
N VAL A 332 6.34 12.52 7.38
CA VAL A 332 7.63 12.51 8.10
C VAL A 332 8.25 11.10 8.11
N ILE A 333 7.45 10.09 8.38
CA ILE A 333 7.87 8.69 8.40
C ILE A 333 8.25 8.24 6.98
N GLY A 334 7.39 8.53 5.99
CA GLY A 334 7.55 8.15 4.59
C GLY A 334 8.85 8.68 3.99
N VAL A 335 9.09 9.99 4.07
CA VAL A 335 10.33 10.58 3.55
C VAL A 335 11.57 9.97 4.21
N SER A 336 11.52 9.72 5.50
CA SER A 336 12.66 9.15 6.23
C SER A 336 13.00 7.72 5.76
N ARG A 337 12.00 6.89 5.44
CA ARG A 337 12.18 5.53 4.91
C ARG A 337 12.69 5.52 3.47
N VAL A 338 12.15 6.40 2.63
CA VAL A 338 12.62 6.55 1.24
C VAL A 338 14.08 6.97 1.21
N VAL A 339 14.45 8.00 1.97
CA VAL A 339 15.84 8.48 2.08
C VAL A 339 16.78 7.39 2.61
N PHE A 340 16.35 6.64 3.64
CA PHE A 340 17.08 5.52 4.18
C PHE A 340 17.32 4.43 3.11
N SER A 341 16.28 4.06 2.39
CA SER A 341 16.35 3.07 1.32
C SER A 341 17.23 3.53 0.17
N MET A 342 17.12 4.79 -0.26
CA MET A 342 17.98 5.38 -1.29
C MET A 342 19.46 5.41 -0.87
N GLY A 343 19.74 5.68 0.41
CA GLY A 343 21.09 5.61 0.97
C GLY A 343 21.64 4.18 1.00
N ARG A 344 20.80 3.20 1.34
CA ARG A 344 21.14 1.76 1.35
C ARG A 344 21.56 1.27 -0.04
N PHE A 345 20.82 1.66 -1.08
CA PHE A 345 21.08 1.28 -2.46
C PHE A 345 22.08 2.22 -3.19
N GLN A 346 22.82 3.06 -2.47
CA GLN A 346 23.82 3.98 -3.03
C GLN A 346 23.26 4.93 -4.10
N LEU A 347 21.99 5.28 -3.99
CA LEU A 347 21.35 6.34 -4.79
C LEU A 347 21.55 7.72 -4.16
N LEU A 348 21.74 7.77 -2.85
CA LEU A 348 22.10 8.96 -2.07
C LEU A 348 23.36 8.69 -1.24
N PRO A 349 24.07 9.75 -0.79
CA PRO A 349 25.22 9.60 0.09
C PRO A 349 24.90 8.75 1.33
N GLN A 350 25.80 7.85 1.68
CA GLN A 350 25.66 6.94 2.84
C GLN A 350 25.44 7.67 4.17
N TRP A 351 25.73 8.98 4.21
CA TRP A 351 25.44 9.85 5.33
C TRP A 351 23.95 9.87 5.71
N PHE A 352 23.06 9.75 4.73
CA PHE A 352 21.61 9.67 4.91
C PHE A 352 21.13 8.33 5.49
N TYR A 353 21.88 7.26 5.27
CA TYR A 353 21.58 5.92 5.79
C TYR A 353 21.84 5.76 7.30
N LYS A 354 22.58 6.70 7.92
CA LYS A 354 22.98 6.58 9.33
C LYS A 354 21.81 6.85 10.28
N VAL A 355 21.53 5.88 11.14
CA VAL A 355 20.55 5.94 12.21
C VAL A 355 21.19 6.52 13.49
N HIS A 356 20.43 7.27 14.29
CA HIS A 356 20.92 7.83 15.56
C HIS A 356 21.15 6.72 16.59
N ARG A 357 22.26 6.78 17.33
CA ARG A 357 22.68 5.71 18.24
C ARG A 357 21.70 5.45 19.40
N VAL A 358 21.09 6.49 19.94
CA VAL A 358 20.17 6.40 21.10
C VAL A 358 18.73 6.16 20.63
N PHE A 359 18.23 7.03 19.76
CA PHE A 359 16.83 7.00 19.32
C PHE A 359 16.52 5.93 18.27
N ARG A 360 17.54 5.40 17.59
CA ARG A 360 17.42 4.44 16.48
C ARG A 360 16.50 4.91 15.35
N THR A 361 16.44 6.22 15.15
CA THR A 361 15.67 6.90 14.10
C THR A 361 16.61 7.62 13.13
N PRO A 362 16.22 7.85 11.87
CA PRO A 362 17.01 8.60 10.89
C PRO A 362 16.87 10.11 11.10
N VAL A 363 17.33 10.62 12.24
CA VAL A 363 17.15 12.02 12.69
C VAL A 363 17.52 13.04 11.63
N ARG A 364 18.57 12.79 10.85
CA ARG A 364 19.03 13.73 9.81
C ARG A 364 17.99 13.94 8.71
N SER A 365 17.42 12.84 8.23
CA SER A 365 16.37 12.89 7.19
C SER A 365 15.12 13.57 7.74
N ILE A 366 14.71 13.22 8.97
CA ILE A 366 13.57 13.84 9.66
C ILE A 366 13.74 15.35 9.75
N LEU A 367 14.90 15.83 10.23
CA LEU A 367 15.16 17.26 10.38
C LEU A 367 15.20 17.99 9.05
N ILE A 368 15.94 17.48 8.05
CA ILE A 368 16.09 18.18 6.76
C ILE A 368 14.75 18.31 6.06
N PHE A 369 14.08 17.16 5.79
CA PHE A 369 12.85 17.17 5.00
C PHE A 369 11.65 17.69 5.80
N GLY A 370 11.59 17.43 7.11
CA GLY A 370 10.58 18.02 7.96
C GLY A 370 10.69 19.55 8.09
N THR A 371 11.90 20.09 8.14
CA THR A 371 12.10 21.56 8.12
C THR A 371 11.70 22.17 6.77
N ILE A 372 12.00 21.49 5.65
CA ILE A 372 11.55 21.96 4.31
C ILE A 372 10.02 21.94 4.26
N GLY A 373 9.37 20.84 4.72
CA GLY A 373 7.92 20.78 4.80
C GLY A 373 7.30 21.85 5.68
N GLY A 374 7.90 22.10 6.87
CA GLY A 374 7.49 23.19 7.77
C GLY A 374 7.65 24.59 7.14
N ALA A 375 8.71 24.82 6.38
CA ALA A 375 8.91 26.07 5.65
C ALA A 375 7.87 26.27 4.52
N LEU A 376 7.51 25.20 3.83
CA LEU A 376 6.40 25.22 2.85
C LEU A 376 5.06 25.52 3.53
N ALA A 377 4.80 24.93 4.71
CA ALA A 377 3.58 25.19 5.48
C ALA A 377 3.45 26.67 5.92
N LEU A 378 4.57 27.38 6.16
CA LEU A 378 4.57 28.81 6.48
C LEU A 378 3.93 29.67 5.39
N THR A 379 3.91 29.21 4.13
CA THR A 379 3.27 29.96 3.04
C THR A 379 1.77 30.15 3.28
N GLY A 380 1.13 29.25 4.04
CA GLY A 380 -0.31 29.28 4.29
C GLY A 380 -1.17 28.99 3.05
N GLN A 381 -0.55 28.63 1.92
CA GLN A 381 -1.23 28.48 0.62
C GLN A 381 -1.47 27.01 0.28
N LEU A 382 -2.63 26.50 0.64
CA LEU A 382 -3.01 25.11 0.45
C LEU A 382 -2.97 24.67 -1.03
N GLN A 383 -3.42 25.54 -1.95
CA GLN A 383 -3.43 25.25 -3.39
C GLN A 383 -2.03 25.09 -3.99
N LEU A 384 -1.08 25.98 -3.62
CA LEU A 384 0.32 25.89 -4.06
C LEU A 384 0.93 24.56 -3.63
N VAL A 385 0.68 24.19 -2.37
CA VAL A 385 1.21 22.95 -1.79
C VAL A 385 0.57 21.72 -2.44
N ALA A 386 -0.75 21.74 -2.72
CA ALA A 386 -1.45 20.67 -3.43
C ALA A 386 -0.88 20.40 -4.83
N ASN A 387 -0.56 21.44 -5.58
CA ASN A 387 0.00 21.31 -6.92
C ASN A 387 1.41 20.69 -6.92
N LEU A 388 2.22 21.05 -5.93
CA LEU A 388 3.56 20.50 -5.77
C LEU A 388 3.53 19.04 -5.28
N TYR A 389 2.57 18.70 -4.42
CA TYR A 389 2.28 17.35 -3.96
C TYR A 389 1.97 16.41 -5.13
N ASN A 390 1.01 16.78 -5.95
CA ASN A 390 0.63 16.03 -7.15
C ASN A 390 1.78 15.85 -8.15
N PHE A 391 2.68 16.83 -8.30
CA PHE A 391 3.82 16.75 -9.21
C PHE A 391 4.75 15.58 -8.84
N GLY A 392 5.12 15.46 -7.56
CA GLY A 392 6.00 14.40 -7.07
C GLY A 392 5.36 13.03 -7.14
N ALA A 393 4.15 12.90 -6.62
CA ALA A 393 3.41 11.65 -6.59
C ALA A 393 3.17 11.06 -7.98
N LEU A 394 2.65 11.84 -8.92
CA LEU A 394 2.33 11.36 -10.27
C LEU A 394 3.56 10.91 -11.04
N LEU A 395 4.71 11.59 -10.87
CA LEU A 395 5.95 11.15 -11.50
C LEU A 395 6.39 9.78 -10.96
N SER A 396 6.27 9.55 -9.66
CA SER A 396 6.56 8.26 -9.05
C SER A 396 5.59 7.17 -9.54
N TYR A 397 4.30 7.50 -9.68
CA TYR A 397 3.26 6.59 -10.16
C TYR A 397 3.46 6.18 -11.62
N ILE A 398 3.90 7.11 -12.48
CA ILE A 398 4.34 6.79 -13.86
C ILE A 398 5.43 5.73 -13.83
N MET A 399 6.44 5.91 -12.98
CA MET A 399 7.56 4.98 -12.88
C MET A 399 7.14 3.60 -12.36
N VAL A 400 6.20 3.52 -11.41
CA VAL A 400 5.65 2.26 -10.89
C VAL A 400 4.87 1.51 -11.97
N ASN A 401 3.98 2.21 -12.69
CA ASN A 401 3.18 1.59 -13.75
C ASN A 401 4.05 1.08 -14.91
N ILE A 402 5.08 1.83 -15.30
CA ILE A 402 6.10 1.39 -16.28
C ILE A 402 6.86 0.17 -15.74
N SER A 403 7.24 0.17 -14.46
CA SER A 403 7.95 -0.93 -13.83
C SER A 403 7.13 -2.22 -13.84
N LEU A 404 5.81 -2.15 -13.63
CA LEU A 404 4.91 -3.28 -13.75
C LEU A 404 4.96 -3.90 -15.16
N ILE A 405 4.87 -3.07 -16.20
CA ILE A 405 4.91 -3.52 -17.60
C ILE A 405 6.26 -4.19 -17.91
N VAL A 406 7.36 -3.54 -17.52
CA VAL A 406 8.71 -4.05 -17.79
C VAL A 406 8.98 -5.35 -17.05
N LEU A 407 8.70 -5.41 -15.73
CA LEU A 407 8.98 -6.60 -14.92
C LEU A 407 8.12 -7.81 -15.29
N ARG A 408 6.93 -7.61 -15.87
CA ARG A 408 6.15 -8.72 -16.43
C ARG A 408 6.79 -9.35 -17.66
N ASN A 409 7.64 -8.60 -18.36
CA ASN A 409 8.33 -9.07 -19.56
C ASN A 409 9.75 -9.56 -19.29
N THR A 410 10.49 -8.90 -18.40
CA THR A 410 11.88 -9.25 -18.08
C THR A 410 11.99 -10.37 -17.06
N GLU A 411 11.06 -10.47 -16.13
CA GLU A 411 11.05 -11.48 -15.07
C GLU A 411 9.78 -12.35 -15.12
N GLN A 412 9.58 -13.04 -16.23
CA GLN A 412 8.40 -13.87 -16.48
C GLN A 412 8.30 -15.08 -15.54
N GLU A 413 9.43 -15.60 -15.10
CA GLU A 413 9.54 -16.76 -14.20
C GLU A 413 9.39 -16.41 -12.72
N THR A 414 9.42 -15.12 -12.37
CA THR A 414 9.24 -14.70 -10.99
C THR A 414 7.85 -15.05 -10.49
N TYR A 415 7.80 -15.86 -9.45
CA TYR A 415 6.54 -16.21 -8.80
C TYR A 415 5.91 -14.97 -8.16
N ARG A 416 4.67 -14.67 -8.55
CA ARG A 416 3.85 -13.59 -8.02
C ARG A 416 2.62 -14.18 -7.39
N VAL A 417 2.53 -14.09 -6.07
CA VAL A 417 1.38 -14.62 -5.30
C VAL A 417 0.08 -13.96 -5.73
N TRP A 418 0.17 -12.68 -6.05
CA TRP A 418 -0.96 -11.91 -6.57
C TRP A 418 -0.55 -11.19 -7.85
N LYS A 419 -1.39 -11.25 -8.86
CA LYS A 419 -1.24 -10.56 -10.15
C LYS A 419 -2.46 -9.71 -10.43
N VAL A 420 -2.23 -8.53 -10.99
CA VAL A 420 -3.31 -7.70 -11.53
C VAL A 420 -4.05 -8.49 -12.62
N PRO A 421 -5.39 -8.54 -12.57
CA PRO A 421 -6.17 -9.24 -13.59
C PRO A 421 -6.04 -8.57 -14.96
N GLY A 422 -6.20 -9.39 -16.00
CA GLY A 422 -6.06 -8.97 -17.38
C GLY A 422 -4.59 -8.95 -17.84
N GLU A 423 -4.30 -9.70 -18.89
CA GLU A 423 -2.99 -9.73 -19.54
C GLU A 423 -3.22 -9.88 -21.05
N ILE A 424 -2.79 -8.89 -21.83
CA ILE A 424 -2.82 -8.96 -23.29
C ILE A 424 -1.46 -9.44 -23.75
N THR A 425 -1.41 -10.59 -24.40
CA THR A 425 -0.17 -11.14 -24.96
C THR A 425 -0.11 -10.84 -26.46
N ILE A 426 0.86 -10.02 -26.84
CA ILE A 426 1.14 -9.67 -28.24
C ILE A 426 2.37 -10.45 -28.69
N LYS A 427 2.31 -11.10 -29.85
CA LYS A 427 3.48 -11.70 -30.49
C LYS A 427 4.19 -10.62 -31.30
N TRP A 428 5.39 -10.25 -30.89
CA TRP A 428 6.25 -9.29 -31.60
C TRP A 428 7.58 -9.96 -31.91
N GLN A 429 7.90 -10.17 -33.19
CA GLN A 429 9.17 -10.77 -33.62
C GLN A 429 9.62 -11.97 -32.78
N GLU A 430 8.90 -13.06 -32.79
CA GLU A 430 9.17 -14.30 -32.01
C GLU A 430 9.11 -14.16 -30.46
N ARG A 431 9.03 -12.95 -29.92
CA ARG A 431 8.87 -12.72 -28.47
C ARG A 431 7.39 -12.55 -28.13
N ARG A 432 6.98 -13.15 -27.01
CA ARG A 432 5.65 -12.91 -26.42
C ARG A 432 5.79 -11.75 -25.44
N VAL A 433 5.22 -10.59 -25.79
CA VAL A 433 5.17 -9.41 -24.94
C VAL A 433 3.85 -9.44 -24.17
N LYS A 434 3.95 -9.41 -22.85
CA LYS A 434 2.81 -9.39 -21.92
C LYS A 434 2.53 -7.96 -21.49
N ILE A 435 1.38 -7.45 -21.87
CA ILE A 435 0.97 -6.08 -21.54
C ILE A 435 -0.17 -6.13 -20.52
N PRO A 436 0.05 -5.71 -19.26
CA PRO A 436 -1.02 -5.51 -18.30
C PRO A 436 -1.77 -4.22 -18.66
N PRO A 437 -3.07 -4.26 -19.02
CA PRO A 437 -3.84 -3.06 -19.38
C PRO A 437 -3.84 -2.01 -18.27
N VAL A 438 -3.89 -2.46 -17.02
CA VAL A 438 -3.84 -1.58 -15.85
C VAL A 438 -2.56 -0.75 -15.81
N GLY A 439 -1.40 -1.35 -16.09
CA GLY A 439 -0.13 -0.61 -16.15
C GLY A 439 -0.11 0.44 -17.27
N VAL A 440 -0.73 0.14 -18.43
CA VAL A 440 -0.84 1.10 -19.54
C VAL A 440 -1.79 2.25 -19.18
N ILE A 441 -2.98 1.94 -18.66
CA ILE A 441 -3.96 2.94 -18.21
C ILE A 441 -3.32 3.83 -17.15
N GLY A 442 -2.69 3.23 -16.13
CA GLY A 442 -2.02 3.97 -15.07
C GLY A 442 -0.91 4.88 -15.61
N THR A 443 -0.04 4.38 -16.50
CA THR A 443 1.03 5.20 -17.11
C THR A 443 0.46 6.38 -17.88
N LEU A 444 -0.51 6.14 -18.77
CA LEU A 444 -1.09 7.18 -19.62
C LEU A 444 -1.88 8.22 -18.83
N SER A 445 -2.72 7.77 -17.89
CA SER A 445 -3.53 8.69 -17.08
C SER A 445 -2.66 9.53 -16.14
N CYS A 446 -1.66 8.94 -15.46
CA CYS A 446 -0.69 9.68 -14.66
C CYS A 446 0.08 10.71 -15.51
N LEU A 447 0.54 10.31 -16.70
CA LEU A 447 1.27 11.18 -17.60
C LEU A 447 0.42 12.36 -18.06
N VAL A 448 -0.85 12.11 -18.43
CA VAL A 448 -1.78 13.18 -18.84
C VAL A 448 -1.99 14.17 -17.71
N ILE A 449 -2.32 13.69 -16.49
CA ILE A 449 -2.56 14.57 -15.34
C ILE A 449 -1.26 15.32 -14.96
N TRP A 450 -0.11 14.67 -15.01
CA TRP A 450 1.19 15.32 -14.74
C TRP A 450 1.50 16.41 -15.76
N LEU A 451 1.22 16.19 -17.06
CA LEU A 451 1.36 17.22 -18.09
C LEU A 451 0.39 18.39 -17.87
N LEU A 452 -0.84 18.13 -17.41
CA LEU A 452 -1.78 19.19 -17.05
C LEU A 452 -1.23 20.07 -15.91
N ILE A 453 -0.55 19.48 -14.92
CA ILE A 453 0.10 20.23 -13.84
C ILE A 453 1.20 21.15 -14.42
N ILE A 454 2.05 20.64 -15.29
CA ILE A 454 3.09 21.42 -15.93
C ILE A 454 2.50 22.58 -16.76
N ILE A 455 1.38 22.33 -17.42
CA ILE A 455 0.74 23.32 -18.31
C ILE A 455 0.06 24.42 -17.51
N TYR A 456 -0.78 24.04 -16.53
CA TYR A 456 -1.68 24.99 -15.87
C TYR A 456 -1.13 25.59 -14.57
N HIS A 457 -0.17 24.95 -13.91
CA HIS A 457 0.30 25.37 -12.59
C HIS A 457 1.76 25.85 -12.64
N GLU A 458 1.95 27.18 -12.69
CA GLU A 458 3.29 27.79 -12.77
C GLU A 458 4.18 27.39 -11.60
N ALA A 459 3.68 27.49 -10.35
CA ALA A 459 4.45 27.17 -9.16
C ALA A 459 4.85 25.68 -9.12
N GLY A 460 3.93 24.77 -9.45
CA GLY A 460 4.18 23.33 -9.53
C GLY A 460 5.25 23.01 -10.59
N ARG A 461 5.19 23.67 -11.74
CA ARG A 461 6.18 23.54 -12.82
C ARG A 461 7.56 24.02 -12.38
N ILE A 462 7.66 25.25 -11.87
CA ILE A 462 8.96 25.86 -11.51
C ILE A 462 9.61 25.08 -10.37
N LEU A 463 8.88 24.88 -9.27
CA LEU A 463 9.44 24.21 -8.08
C LEU A 463 9.68 22.72 -8.32
N GLY A 464 8.76 22.03 -8.99
CA GLY A 464 8.89 20.59 -9.29
C GLY A 464 10.04 20.30 -10.25
N VAL A 465 10.18 21.08 -11.34
CA VAL A 465 11.29 20.91 -12.29
C VAL A 465 12.61 21.31 -11.65
N SER A 466 12.64 22.38 -10.84
CA SER A 466 13.84 22.79 -10.11
C SER A 466 14.30 21.71 -9.13
N TRP A 467 13.35 21.07 -8.41
CA TRP A 467 13.64 19.95 -7.53
C TRP A 467 14.27 18.78 -8.29
N LEU A 468 13.70 18.39 -9.42
CA LEU A 468 14.26 17.34 -10.27
C LEU A 468 15.65 17.68 -10.77
N PHE A 469 15.85 18.91 -11.23
CA PHE A 469 17.16 19.39 -11.72
C PHE A 469 18.23 19.30 -10.64
N VAL A 470 17.95 19.83 -9.43
CA VAL A 470 18.86 19.75 -8.28
C VAL A 470 19.20 18.30 -7.93
N GLY A 471 18.19 17.43 -7.92
CA GLY A 471 18.37 16.00 -7.66
C GLY A 471 19.26 15.33 -8.70
N ILE A 472 18.99 15.53 -9.98
CA ILE A 472 19.76 14.93 -11.09
C ILE A 472 21.23 15.40 -11.04
N VAL A 473 21.46 16.68 -10.82
CA VAL A 473 22.81 17.24 -10.68
C VAL A 473 23.53 16.63 -9.46
N GLY A 474 22.85 16.57 -8.32
CA GLY A 474 23.39 15.95 -7.10
C GLY A 474 23.73 14.47 -7.29
N PHE A 475 22.83 13.70 -7.92
CA PHE A 475 23.03 12.30 -8.25
C PHE A 475 24.22 12.10 -9.20
N TYR A 476 24.33 12.93 -10.24
CA TYR A 476 25.45 12.88 -11.18
C TYR A 476 26.79 13.04 -10.48
N PHE A 477 26.96 14.07 -9.67
CA PHE A 477 28.21 14.31 -8.93
C PHE A 477 28.49 13.21 -7.89
N TYR A 478 27.45 12.75 -7.20
CA TYR A 478 27.58 11.66 -6.22
C TYR A 478 28.07 10.36 -6.89
N ARG A 479 27.40 9.92 -7.96
CA ARG A 479 27.79 8.68 -8.68
C ARG A 479 29.21 8.79 -9.26
N ARG A 480 29.57 9.94 -9.79
CA ARG A 480 30.91 10.20 -10.32
C ARG A 480 31.98 10.13 -9.21
N SER A 481 31.69 10.68 -8.02
CA SER A 481 32.61 10.62 -6.88
C SER A 481 32.85 9.20 -6.35
N GLN A 482 31.87 8.30 -6.56
CA GLN A 482 31.95 6.90 -6.19
C GLN A 482 32.48 6.00 -7.33
N ASN A 483 32.87 6.55 -8.47
CA ASN A 483 33.25 5.81 -9.69
C ASN A 483 32.16 4.83 -10.17
N LEU A 484 30.89 5.16 -9.96
CA LEU A 484 29.74 4.37 -10.38
C LEU A 484 29.14 4.92 -11.68
N SER A 485 28.70 4.02 -12.57
CA SER A 485 27.96 4.44 -13.77
C SER A 485 26.57 4.98 -13.42
N ILE A 486 26.13 6.03 -14.13
CA ILE A 486 24.81 6.66 -13.92
C ILE A 486 23.68 5.69 -14.32
N MET A 487 23.84 5.02 -15.46
CA MET A 487 22.82 4.12 -16.04
C MET A 487 23.06 2.65 -15.67
N SER A 488 23.83 2.37 -14.61
CA SER A 488 24.08 0.99 -14.18
C SER A 488 22.80 0.31 -13.68
N ARG A 489 22.84 -1.02 -13.64
CA ARG A 489 21.85 -1.85 -12.97
C ARG A 489 22.43 -2.53 -11.71
N GLN A 490 23.49 -1.98 -11.17
CA GLN A 490 24.23 -2.61 -10.08
C GLN A 490 23.37 -2.76 -8.84
N SER A 491 22.76 -1.68 -8.37
CA SER A 491 21.89 -1.72 -7.19
C SER A 491 20.60 -2.49 -7.46
N GLY A 492 20.04 -2.38 -8.68
CA GLY A 492 18.89 -3.17 -9.10
C GLY A 492 19.11 -4.68 -9.13
N SER A 493 20.35 -5.15 -9.34
CA SER A 493 20.70 -6.58 -9.32
C SER A 493 20.70 -7.17 -7.91
N GLU A 494 20.88 -6.36 -6.88
CA GLU A 494 20.80 -6.77 -5.47
C GLU A 494 19.37 -7.04 -5.00
N ILE A 495 18.38 -6.45 -5.69
CA ILE A 495 16.97 -6.66 -5.40
C ILE A 495 16.57 -8.03 -5.91
N ARG A 496 16.29 -8.93 -4.98
CA ARG A 496 15.77 -10.25 -5.28
C ARG A 496 14.25 -10.25 -5.11
N PRO A 497 13.50 -10.95 -5.99
CA PRO A 497 12.09 -11.19 -5.74
C PRO A 497 11.96 -11.82 -4.36
N SER A 498 10.87 -11.54 -3.66
CA SER A 498 10.65 -12.13 -2.36
C SER A 498 10.78 -13.64 -2.50
N GLY A 499 11.80 -14.19 -1.90
CA GLY A 499 11.93 -15.63 -1.68
C GLY A 499 10.88 -16.04 -0.64
N TYR A 500 9.59 -15.68 -0.92
CA TYR A 500 8.51 -16.04 -0.05
C TYR A 500 8.44 -17.56 0.00
N ARG A 501 8.72 -18.08 1.19
CA ARG A 501 8.50 -19.48 1.50
C ARG A 501 7.07 -19.60 2.01
N MET A 502 6.21 -20.23 1.22
CA MET A 502 4.88 -20.57 1.68
C MET A 502 4.98 -21.67 2.73
N ASN A 503 4.38 -21.46 3.88
CA ASN A 503 4.22 -22.51 4.88
C ASN A 503 3.18 -23.49 4.37
N ALA A 504 3.63 -24.62 3.88
CA ALA A 504 2.77 -25.65 3.33
C ALA A 504 2.73 -26.86 4.28
N LEU A 505 1.54 -27.25 4.69
CA LEU A 505 1.30 -28.44 5.48
C LEU A 505 0.95 -29.60 4.54
N ALA A 506 1.81 -30.59 4.42
CA ALA A 506 1.57 -31.78 3.60
C ALA A 506 1.06 -32.93 4.47
N LEU A 507 -0.21 -33.30 4.26
CA LEU A 507 -0.78 -34.45 4.95
C LEU A 507 -0.26 -35.75 4.31
N ILE A 508 0.54 -36.49 5.06
CA ILE A 508 1.11 -37.78 4.69
C ILE A 508 0.41 -38.86 5.51
N ARG A 509 0.00 -39.91 4.85
CA ARG A 509 -0.60 -41.08 5.49
C ARG A 509 0.38 -42.24 5.44
N THR A 510 0.73 -42.74 6.56
CA THR A 510 1.54 -43.94 6.70
C THR A 510 0.66 -45.20 6.69
N PRO A 511 1.12 -46.36 6.17
CA PRO A 511 2.40 -46.54 5.52
C PRO A 511 2.36 -46.12 4.02
N GLU A 512 3.23 -45.21 3.62
CA GLU A 512 3.46 -44.90 2.23
C GLU A 512 4.95 -45.10 1.89
N ASP A 513 5.25 -45.46 0.64
CA ASP A 513 6.63 -45.50 0.19
C ASP A 513 7.26 -44.12 0.25
N PRO A 514 8.26 -43.89 1.15
CA PRO A 514 8.87 -42.57 1.35
C PRO A 514 9.43 -41.96 0.07
N LYS A 515 10.03 -42.79 -0.80
CA LYS A 515 10.63 -42.33 -2.08
C LYS A 515 9.56 -41.83 -3.04
N ALA A 516 8.43 -42.50 -3.11
CA ALA A 516 7.34 -42.10 -4.01
C ALA A 516 6.65 -40.82 -3.54
N VAL A 517 6.55 -40.61 -2.23
CA VAL A 517 6.01 -39.37 -1.65
C VAL A 517 6.98 -38.20 -1.89
N ALA A 518 8.27 -38.37 -1.59
CA ALA A 518 9.28 -37.36 -1.82
C ALA A 518 9.35 -36.93 -3.30
N GLU A 519 9.31 -37.89 -4.23
CA GLU A 519 9.34 -37.60 -5.66
C GLU A 519 8.05 -36.90 -6.15
N ALA A 520 6.88 -37.23 -5.60
CA ALA A 520 5.63 -36.57 -5.92
C ALA A 520 5.63 -35.10 -5.44
N LEU A 521 6.11 -34.84 -4.23
CA LEU A 521 6.26 -33.50 -3.68
C LEU A 521 7.29 -32.69 -4.47
N LYS A 522 8.48 -33.27 -4.76
CA LYS A 522 9.54 -32.65 -5.54
C LYS A 522 9.07 -32.19 -6.92
N ARG A 523 8.30 -33.01 -7.63
CA ARG A 523 7.77 -32.68 -8.98
C ARG A 523 6.66 -31.64 -8.97
N SER A 524 5.96 -31.52 -7.86
CA SER A 524 4.76 -30.68 -7.77
C SER A 524 4.98 -29.37 -7.06
N LEU A 525 6.03 -29.26 -6.25
CA LEU A 525 6.30 -28.10 -5.40
C LEU A 525 7.65 -27.45 -5.78
N ASP A 526 7.70 -26.16 -5.53
CA ASP A 526 8.94 -25.39 -5.63
C ASP A 526 9.74 -25.50 -4.30
N PRO A 527 11.08 -25.63 -4.29
CA PRO A 527 11.89 -25.62 -3.07
C PRO A 527 11.71 -24.40 -2.16
N ARG A 528 11.03 -23.36 -2.63
CA ARG A 528 10.65 -22.18 -1.83
C ARG A 528 9.52 -22.40 -0.84
N PHE A 529 8.88 -23.58 -0.82
CA PHE A 529 7.95 -23.94 0.24
C PHE A 529 8.71 -24.30 1.52
N ASP A 530 8.33 -23.70 2.67
CA ASP A 530 8.65 -24.22 3.99
C ASP A 530 7.63 -25.33 4.25
N LEU A 531 8.05 -26.57 4.10
CA LEU A 531 7.18 -27.73 4.07
C LEU A 531 7.12 -28.37 5.45
N THR A 532 5.93 -28.47 6.04
CA THR A 532 5.69 -29.28 7.23
C THR A 532 5.03 -30.59 6.80
N LEU A 533 5.79 -31.68 6.91
CA LEU A 533 5.27 -33.02 6.71
C LEU A 533 4.45 -33.40 7.94
N PHE A 534 3.19 -33.76 7.74
CA PHE A 534 2.22 -33.86 8.79
C PHE A 534 1.44 -35.17 8.71
N THR A 535 1.34 -35.87 9.84
CA THR A 535 0.44 -37.01 9.97
C THR A 535 -0.45 -36.88 11.21
N VAL A 536 -1.58 -37.54 11.19
CA VAL A 536 -2.54 -37.54 12.32
C VAL A 536 -2.83 -38.95 12.76
N ILE A 537 -2.56 -39.22 14.03
CA ILE A 537 -2.89 -40.48 14.72
C ILE A 537 -4.24 -40.30 15.37
N ASP A 538 -5.24 -41.05 14.89
CA ASP A 538 -6.59 -41.05 15.49
C ASP A 538 -6.71 -42.14 16.56
N PRO A 539 -6.64 -41.79 17.86
CA PRO A 539 -6.64 -42.77 18.95
C PRO A 539 -7.96 -43.57 19.06
N THR A 540 -9.05 -43.05 18.49
CA THR A 540 -10.37 -43.73 18.51
C THR A 540 -10.44 -44.97 17.60
N ARG A 541 -9.46 -45.09 16.70
CA ARG A 541 -9.39 -46.15 15.67
C ARG A 541 -8.30 -47.17 15.91
N ILE A 542 -7.54 -46.99 16.98
CA ILE A 542 -6.45 -47.88 17.33
C ILE A 542 -6.93 -48.89 18.36
N THR A 543 -7.02 -50.14 17.97
CA THR A 543 -7.26 -51.27 18.89
C THR A 543 -5.91 -51.84 19.31
N PRO A 544 -5.51 -51.72 20.58
CA PRO A 544 -4.27 -52.34 21.06
C PRO A 544 -4.34 -53.86 20.88
N GLY A 545 -3.29 -54.44 20.29
CA GLY A 545 -3.17 -55.88 20.15
C GLY A 545 -3.03 -56.60 21.53
N PRO A 546 -3.35 -57.89 21.61
CA PRO A 546 -3.18 -58.64 22.86
C PRO A 546 -1.68 -58.65 23.24
N GLY A 547 -1.37 -58.16 24.45
CA GLY A 547 0.00 -58.08 24.98
C GLY A 547 0.60 -56.67 25.07
N THR A 548 -0.10 -55.61 24.70
CA THR A 548 0.36 -54.22 24.85
C THR A 548 0.21 -53.72 26.28
N VAL A 549 1.33 -53.34 26.89
CA VAL A 549 1.37 -52.77 28.25
C VAL A 549 1.07 -51.25 28.12
N GLY A 550 -0.17 -50.92 28.43
CA GLY A 550 -0.60 -49.51 28.52
C GLY A 550 -0.93 -48.83 27.17
N HIS A 551 -2.10 -48.26 27.05
CA HIS A 551 -2.54 -47.52 25.85
C HIS A 551 -1.62 -46.32 25.52
N TYR A 552 -1.07 -45.69 26.56
CA TYR A 552 -0.19 -44.54 26.44
C TYR A 552 1.17 -44.91 25.81
N ASP A 553 1.80 -45.98 26.24
CA ASP A 553 3.08 -46.45 25.72
C ASP A 553 2.97 -46.93 24.28
N TYR A 554 1.83 -47.49 23.90
CA TYR A 554 1.55 -47.88 22.53
C TYR A 554 1.40 -46.65 21.60
N LEU A 555 0.64 -45.64 22.02
CA LEU A 555 0.51 -44.39 21.26
C LEU A 555 1.87 -43.69 21.07
N LYS A 556 2.68 -43.65 22.11
CA LYS A 556 4.02 -43.04 22.05
C LYS A 556 4.98 -43.78 21.11
N ARG A 557 4.89 -45.11 21.07
CA ARG A 557 5.66 -45.91 20.09
C ARG A 557 5.19 -45.65 18.66
N LEU A 558 3.89 -45.55 18.46
CA LEU A 558 3.32 -45.26 17.16
C LEU A 558 3.72 -43.83 16.69
N GLU A 559 3.65 -42.87 17.60
CA GLU A 559 4.09 -41.49 17.33
C GLU A 559 5.56 -41.43 16.89
N ASN A 560 6.44 -42.16 17.56
CA ASN A 560 7.86 -42.22 17.21
C ASN A 560 8.07 -42.92 15.85
N ALA A 561 7.37 -44.01 15.55
CA ALA A 561 7.47 -44.69 14.26
C ALA A 561 6.99 -43.81 13.11
N GLU A 562 5.85 -43.14 13.27
CA GLU A 562 5.30 -42.19 12.29
C GLU A 562 6.27 -41.02 12.06
N LYS A 563 6.94 -40.56 13.12
CA LYS A 563 7.91 -39.48 13.05
C LYS A 563 9.19 -39.89 12.28
N GLU A 564 9.69 -41.11 12.49
CA GLU A 564 10.83 -41.67 11.75
C GLU A 564 10.55 -41.76 10.25
N ASP A 565 9.36 -42.25 9.85
CA ASP A 565 8.94 -42.32 8.45
C ASP A 565 8.89 -40.92 7.80
N LEU A 566 8.37 -39.92 8.51
CA LEU A 566 8.33 -38.55 8.03
C LEU A 566 9.73 -37.89 7.97
N GLU A 567 10.63 -38.22 8.90
CA GLU A 567 12.01 -37.73 8.91
C GLU A 567 12.80 -38.28 7.72
N GLU A 568 12.55 -39.53 7.30
CA GLU A 568 13.14 -40.10 6.07
C GLU A 568 12.72 -39.31 4.83
N ILE A 569 11.41 -39.00 4.69
CA ILE A 569 10.89 -38.18 3.60
C ILE A 569 11.50 -36.78 3.65
N ALA A 570 11.55 -36.17 4.84
CA ALA A 570 12.12 -34.84 5.04
C ALA A 570 13.61 -34.80 4.62
N GLY A 571 14.40 -35.81 4.98
CA GLY A 571 15.80 -35.91 4.59
C GLY A 571 16.00 -35.94 3.06
N MET A 572 15.15 -36.69 2.34
CA MET A 572 15.18 -36.73 0.89
C MET A 572 14.85 -35.38 0.25
N LEU A 573 13.87 -34.66 0.78
CA LEU A 573 13.47 -33.34 0.30
C LEU A 573 14.48 -32.25 0.67
N GLN A 574 15.11 -32.33 1.84
CA GLN A 574 16.17 -31.42 2.26
C GLN A 574 17.41 -31.53 1.36
N ALA A 575 17.76 -32.71 0.91
CA ALA A 575 18.83 -32.93 -0.06
C ALA A 575 18.60 -32.21 -1.40
N GLU A 576 17.34 -31.95 -1.73
CA GLU A 576 16.90 -31.21 -2.95
C GLU A 576 16.65 -29.71 -2.69
N GLY A 577 17.03 -29.21 -1.51
CA GLY A 577 16.94 -27.80 -1.16
C GLY A 577 15.62 -27.35 -0.54
N PHE A 578 14.71 -28.26 -0.22
CA PHE A 578 13.51 -27.94 0.55
C PHE A 578 13.84 -27.73 2.04
N LYS A 579 13.16 -26.79 2.66
CA LYS A 579 13.17 -26.64 4.11
C LYS A 579 11.99 -27.41 4.68
N CYS A 580 12.27 -28.54 5.33
CA CYS A 580 11.24 -29.44 5.84
C CYS A 580 11.27 -29.52 7.36
N GLN A 581 10.07 -29.51 7.97
CA GLN A 581 9.81 -29.85 9.36
C GLN A 581 8.87 -31.04 9.42
N VAL A 582 8.93 -31.79 10.52
CA VAL A 582 8.07 -32.97 10.76
C VAL A 582 7.16 -32.68 11.96
N ARG A 583 5.87 -33.02 11.82
CA ARG A 583 4.89 -32.88 12.88
C ARG A 583 3.91 -34.05 12.89
N VAL A 584 3.74 -34.64 14.05
CA VAL A 584 2.75 -35.67 14.31
C VAL A 584 1.70 -35.09 15.26
N ALA A 585 0.43 -35.21 14.92
CA ALA A 585 -0.68 -34.81 15.80
C ALA A 585 -1.49 -36.02 16.22
N VAL A 586 -2.00 -35.99 17.45
CA VAL A 586 -2.86 -37.04 18.01
C VAL A 586 -4.26 -36.45 18.21
N GLY A 587 -5.26 -37.06 17.60
CA GLY A 587 -6.65 -36.60 17.70
C GLY A 587 -7.53 -37.04 16.53
N PRO A 588 -8.85 -36.72 16.56
CA PRO A 588 -9.75 -37.00 15.44
C PRO A 588 -9.29 -36.28 14.18
N LEU A 589 -9.03 -37.04 13.11
CA LEU A 589 -8.43 -36.55 11.86
C LEU A 589 -9.13 -35.27 11.32
N LEU A 590 -10.45 -35.27 11.29
CA LEU A 590 -11.24 -34.18 10.69
C LEU A 590 -11.21 -32.91 11.52
N GLU A 591 -11.17 -33.01 12.85
CA GLU A 591 -11.07 -31.86 13.75
C GLU A 591 -9.67 -31.21 13.66
N VAL A 592 -8.64 -32.06 13.72
CA VAL A 592 -7.25 -31.60 13.59
C VAL A 592 -7.03 -30.90 12.24
N LEU A 593 -7.49 -31.49 11.14
CA LEU A 593 -7.37 -30.87 9.81
C LEU A 593 -8.17 -29.59 9.67
N ARG A 594 -9.33 -29.49 10.30
CA ARG A 594 -10.11 -28.27 10.33
C ARG A 594 -9.38 -27.17 11.07
N GLY A 595 -8.83 -27.46 12.24
CA GLY A 595 -8.01 -26.52 13.00
C GLY A 595 -6.80 -26.01 12.20
N GLU A 596 -6.10 -26.90 11.48
CA GLU A 596 -4.96 -26.53 10.63
C GLU A 596 -5.40 -25.72 9.39
N ALA A 597 -6.58 -25.99 8.83
CA ALA A 597 -7.12 -25.23 7.71
C ALA A 597 -7.57 -23.80 8.11
N GLU A 598 -8.06 -23.66 9.33
CA GLU A 598 -8.47 -22.38 9.92
C GLU A 598 -7.26 -21.58 10.43
N SER A 599 -6.14 -22.27 10.74
CA SER A 599 -4.91 -21.61 11.19
C SER A 599 -4.37 -20.63 10.16
N GLU A 600 -3.99 -19.45 10.63
CA GLU A 600 -3.31 -18.44 9.78
C GLU A 600 -1.84 -18.78 9.48
N ASP A 601 -1.27 -19.76 10.18
CA ASP A 601 0.13 -20.15 10.02
C ASP A 601 0.38 -20.98 8.76
N ASN A 602 -0.66 -21.66 8.24
CA ASN A 602 -0.60 -22.47 7.04
C ASN A 602 -1.14 -21.72 5.83
N ASP A 603 -0.29 -21.51 4.84
CA ASP A 603 -0.66 -20.86 3.58
C ASP A 603 -1.24 -21.85 2.56
N ALA A 604 -0.79 -23.10 2.62
CA ALA A 604 -1.27 -24.18 1.77
C ALA A 604 -1.39 -25.51 2.54
N LEU A 605 -2.44 -26.26 2.19
CA LEU A 605 -2.65 -27.63 2.66
C LEU A 605 -2.49 -28.56 1.47
N ILE A 606 -1.55 -29.49 1.56
CA ILE A 606 -1.19 -30.39 0.46
C ILE A 606 -1.77 -31.77 0.76
N LEU A 607 -2.60 -32.26 -0.15
CA LEU A 607 -3.10 -33.62 -0.15
C LEU A 607 -2.44 -34.44 -1.26
N ILE A 608 -1.91 -35.60 -0.91
CA ILE A 608 -1.36 -36.55 -1.89
C ILE A 608 -2.45 -37.51 -2.29
N LYS A 609 -2.87 -37.45 -3.58
CA LYS A 609 -3.91 -38.32 -4.13
C LYS A 609 -3.30 -39.60 -4.71
N ARG A 610 -3.69 -40.76 -4.18
CA ARG A 610 -3.37 -42.08 -4.75
C ARG A 610 -4.26 -42.38 -5.96
N LYS A 611 -3.78 -43.25 -6.85
CA LYS A 611 -4.61 -43.81 -7.92
C LYS A 611 -5.63 -44.78 -7.30
N SER A 612 -6.91 -44.53 -7.51
CA SER A 612 -8.00 -45.34 -6.94
C SER A 612 -7.91 -46.79 -7.38
N VAL A 613 -7.82 -47.73 -6.43
CA VAL A 613 -8.10 -49.15 -6.64
C VAL A 613 -9.59 -49.33 -6.35
N LYS A 614 -10.33 -50.00 -7.23
CA LYS A 614 -11.77 -50.28 -7.08
C LYS A 614 -12.00 -51.03 -5.77
N GLY A 615 -12.82 -50.50 -4.84
CA GLY A 615 -13.28 -51.19 -3.66
C GLY A 615 -12.77 -50.71 -2.28
N ASP A 616 -12.15 -49.53 -2.20
CA ASP A 616 -11.43 -49.11 -1.01
C ASP A 616 -12.24 -48.19 -0.09
N VAL A 617 -12.41 -48.62 1.20
CA VAL A 617 -12.96 -47.82 2.31
C VAL A 617 -12.17 -46.49 2.48
N GLU A 618 -10.94 -46.45 2.03
CA GLU A 618 -10.05 -45.28 1.99
C GLU A 618 -10.50 -44.20 1.01
N LYS A 619 -11.32 -44.52 0.00
CA LYS A 619 -11.88 -43.58 -0.96
C LYS A 619 -12.93 -42.68 -0.31
N GLU A 620 -13.81 -43.21 0.53
CA GLU A 620 -14.81 -42.43 1.28
C GLU A 620 -14.15 -41.43 2.25
N ARG A 621 -13.00 -41.84 2.85
CA ARG A 621 -12.23 -40.98 3.77
C ARG A 621 -11.53 -39.84 3.05
N LEU A 622 -10.95 -40.09 1.87
CA LEU A 622 -10.34 -39.03 1.05
C LEU A 622 -11.40 -38.05 0.56
N ASP A 623 -12.57 -38.53 0.23
CA ASP A 623 -13.68 -37.69 -0.19
C ASP A 623 -14.20 -36.83 0.97
N SER A 624 -14.19 -37.35 2.21
CA SER A 624 -14.53 -36.58 3.42
C SER A 624 -13.49 -35.51 3.75
N VAL A 625 -12.20 -35.84 3.71
CA VAL A 625 -11.10 -34.88 3.89
C VAL A 625 -11.12 -33.82 2.77
N TYR A 626 -11.29 -34.25 1.52
CA TYR A 626 -11.42 -33.34 0.38
C TYR A 626 -12.63 -32.44 0.51
N THR A 627 -13.77 -32.96 0.95
CA THR A 627 -15.00 -32.18 1.15
C THR A 627 -14.83 -31.09 2.21
N ILE A 628 -14.12 -31.38 3.31
CA ILE A 628 -13.82 -30.38 4.33
C ILE A 628 -12.85 -29.34 3.81
N LEU A 629 -11.75 -29.76 3.18
CA LEU A 629 -10.71 -28.84 2.71
C LEU A 629 -11.14 -28.07 1.45
N SER A 630 -12.10 -28.55 0.68
CA SER A 630 -12.68 -27.81 -0.45
C SER A 630 -13.44 -26.54 -0.04
N LYS A 631 -13.83 -26.44 1.25
CA LYS A 631 -14.38 -25.19 1.83
C LYS A 631 -13.32 -24.10 1.98
N TYR A 632 -12.04 -24.42 1.83
CA TYR A 632 -10.91 -23.49 1.88
C TYR A 632 -10.16 -23.48 0.53
N PRO A 633 -10.81 -23.07 -0.57
CA PRO A 633 -10.28 -23.24 -1.93
C PRO A 633 -8.96 -22.49 -2.18
N GLY A 634 -8.70 -21.43 -1.42
CA GLY A 634 -7.44 -20.66 -1.52
C GLY A 634 -6.23 -21.34 -0.89
N LYS A 635 -6.43 -22.41 -0.11
CA LYS A 635 -5.35 -23.10 0.62
C LYS A 635 -5.12 -24.55 0.16
N LEU A 636 -6.05 -25.17 -0.54
CA LEU A 636 -5.94 -26.57 -0.89
C LEU A 636 -5.14 -26.82 -2.17
N MET A 637 -4.07 -27.58 -2.08
CA MET A 637 -3.31 -28.14 -3.19
C MET A 637 -3.41 -29.66 -3.22
N VAL A 638 -3.71 -30.22 -4.39
CA VAL A 638 -3.78 -31.68 -4.58
C VAL A 638 -2.65 -32.14 -5.47
N VAL A 639 -1.74 -32.92 -4.90
CA VAL A 639 -0.60 -33.53 -5.59
C VAL A 639 -0.97 -34.95 -6.02
N ARG A 640 -0.74 -35.28 -7.29
CA ARG A 640 -0.95 -36.64 -7.79
C ARG A 640 0.33 -37.46 -7.65
N ARG A 641 0.22 -38.64 -7.07
CA ARG A 641 1.30 -39.62 -7.04
C ARG A 641 1.54 -40.15 -8.46
N VAL A 642 2.78 -40.06 -8.93
CA VAL A 642 3.20 -40.67 -10.21
C VAL A 642 3.79 -42.03 -9.89
N GLU A 643 3.20 -43.12 -10.41
CA GLU A 643 3.81 -44.44 -10.34
C GLU A 643 5.11 -44.43 -11.13
N MET A 644 6.23 -44.71 -10.48
CA MET A 644 7.46 -45.06 -11.20
C MET A 644 7.20 -46.37 -11.92
N GLY A 645 7.09 -46.33 -13.24
CA GLY A 645 6.92 -47.52 -14.06
C GLY A 645 8.07 -48.47 -13.78
N THR A 646 7.76 -49.61 -13.14
CA THR A 646 8.66 -50.78 -13.17
C THR A 646 8.87 -51.12 -14.63
N LYS A 647 10.03 -50.76 -15.20
CA LYS A 647 10.47 -51.39 -16.45
C LYS A 647 10.51 -52.89 -16.16
N ARG A 648 9.49 -53.62 -16.63
CA ARG A 648 9.59 -55.06 -16.76
C ARG A 648 10.78 -55.33 -17.69
N ARG A 649 11.81 -55.98 -17.14
CA ARG A 649 12.76 -56.75 -17.92
C ARG A 649 12.06 -57.98 -18.44
#